data_9baed94ff2e7b2078d7568ed1233ece8
#
_entry.id   9baed94ff2e7b2078d7568ed1233ece8
#
_cell.length_a   1.000
_cell.length_b   1.000
_cell.length_c   1.000
_cell.angle_alpha   90.00
_cell.angle_beta   90.00
_cell.angle_gamma   90.00
#
_symmetry.space_group_name_H-M   'P 1'
#
loop_
_entity.id
_entity.type
_entity.pdbx_description
1 polymer ?
#
loop_
_entity_poly.entity_id
_entity_poly.type
_entity_poly.pdbx_seq_one_letter_code
_entity_poly.pdbx_strand_id
1 'polypeptide(L)'
;VFLLLSMNPSLNRSPKMSETARIIRKEFTEFFASPAAVLFLGAFLAAMLFLFFWIETFFARNIADARPLFKWLPVLLIFLAATLTMRTWSEERRAGTIENLLTSPVNRLHLVLGKFLSGLMLVAVALALTIPLPVTVSLLGPMDWGPVIGGYLAALFLAGAYLSIGVYMSVQTDNPIVAWILTTVVCAAFYLIGSPMITGLFGYHIGGFLMLLGTGSRFDSVTRGVLDLRDLYFYASIIGVFLTLNLFSLERICWAGNPGRRHHTRWWCAVVLTLANLIAANFWLQPISWARVDITRDQMYSLSEATERYLSQLQEPLLIRGYFSAKTHPLLAPLVPRIHDLLEEYAELGQGKVRVEFVDPHTNQALEEEAASKYGIRPIPFQIASRHQSGVVNSYFHIVVSYADQIETLDFEELTEFKAGSSENLEVALKNPEYSITSSIKKALTSYRTGGNPFDSLTGKVTFRGYISPANQLPDSLSTLRHDLEAVLTELQNESDGKFNIVVSDPDAKGGALARQISERYGLRPQRAELFDQSPFWFSMLMERGGEAIQVPLPENLGQEAIRRTLVASLKRLAPGFLKTVALFEPPAGPTSVGYQYLSNALMENNRVTNTDLRGGRVPEDADLLVVVAPYQLNERQVFAIDQFLMQGGTVFLSTSTRNIHVESNLEVRAHQSGLQQWLAHHGLEVVSGLVMDPVNTEFPVPVERYVGTTAVQEIKRLPYPLFPDLRGDQLSSDSLITAGMYQLD
;
A
#
# COMPACT_ATOMS: atom_id res chain seq x y z
N VAL A 1 -22.45 4.72 36.43
CA VAL A 1 -23.63 3.98 35.91
C VAL A 1 -24.59 3.62 37.07
N PHE A 2 -24.11 3.36 38.29
CA PHE A 2 -24.98 3.04 39.45
C PHE A 2 -25.76 4.23 40.02
N LEU A 3 -25.32 5.48 39.76
CA LEU A 3 -25.93 6.71 40.32
C LEU A 3 -27.07 7.29 39.47
N LEU A 4 -27.30 6.79 38.28
CA LEU A 4 -28.38 7.26 37.36
C LEU A 4 -29.68 6.46 37.41
N LEU A 5 -29.74 5.39 38.23
CA LEU A 5 -30.91 4.50 38.32
C LEU A 5 -31.80 4.71 39.58
N SER A 6 -31.52 5.72 40.44
CA SER A 6 -32.25 5.89 41.69
C SER A 6 -33.16 7.11 41.77
N MET A 7 -33.51 7.77 40.68
CA MET A 7 -34.42 8.94 40.73
C MET A 7 -35.68 8.75 39.89
N ASN A 8 -36.75 8.54 40.56
CA ASN A 8 -38.16 8.88 40.34
C ASN A 8 -39.16 7.74 40.06
N PRO A 9 -40.03 7.38 41.03
CA PRO A 9 -41.05 6.34 40.85
C PRO A 9 -42.46 6.87 40.43
N SER A 10 -42.55 7.97 39.70
CA SER A 10 -43.87 8.54 39.36
C SER A 10 -44.01 9.00 37.89
N LEU A 11 -43.73 8.09 36.93
CA LEU A 11 -44.22 8.25 35.54
C LEU A 11 -44.38 6.86 34.92
N ASN A 12 -45.38 6.13 35.40
CA ASN A 12 -45.71 4.78 34.98
C ASN A 12 -46.63 4.78 33.74
N ARG A 13 -46.07 5.04 32.54
CA ARG A 13 -46.50 4.50 31.26
C ARG A 13 -45.25 4.02 30.51
N SER A 14 -44.65 2.92 31.01
CA SER A 14 -43.58 2.24 30.29
C SER A 14 -44.13 1.76 28.93
N PRO A 15 -43.44 2.07 27.79
CA PRO A 15 -43.77 1.41 26.54
C PRO A 15 -43.62 -0.10 26.79
N LYS A 16 -44.58 -0.92 26.29
CA LYS A 16 -44.55 -2.38 26.44
C LYS A 16 -43.20 -2.87 25.85
N MET A 17 -42.20 -3.10 26.71
CA MET A 17 -40.94 -3.67 26.28
C MET A 17 -41.22 -4.98 25.55
N SER A 18 -40.55 -5.19 24.40
CA SER A 18 -40.64 -6.44 23.65
C SER A 18 -40.19 -7.62 24.53
N GLU A 19 -40.68 -8.81 24.28
CA GLU A 19 -40.32 -10.02 25.03
C GLU A 19 -38.81 -10.24 25.04
N THR A 20 -38.17 -10.03 23.90
CA THR A 20 -36.69 -10.09 23.75
C THR A 20 -36.01 -9.11 24.68
N ALA A 21 -36.45 -7.86 24.77
CA ALA A 21 -35.83 -6.85 25.61
C ALA A 21 -35.93 -7.19 27.10
N ARG A 22 -37.01 -7.84 27.53
CA ARG A 22 -37.15 -8.32 28.91
C ARG A 22 -36.18 -9.44 29.22
N ILE A 23 -35.97 -10.37 28.28
CA ILE A 23 -35.02 -11.47 28.43
C ILE A 23 -33.58 -10.91 28.46
N ILE A 24 -33.23 -10.02 27.54
CA ILE A 24 -31.90 -9.38 27.51
C ILE A 24 -31.63 -8.71 28.87
N ARG A 25 -32.56 -7.93 29.38
CA ARG A 25 -32.39 -7.23 30.66
C ARG A 25 -32.21 -8.22 31.83
N LYS A 26 -32.97 -9.31 31.85
CA LYS A 26 -32.85 -10.36 32.87
C LYS A 26 -31.46 -10.99 32.82
N GLU A 27 -31.10 -11.56 31.67
CA GLU A 27 -29.81 -12.25 31.49
C GLU A 27 -28.62 -11.33 31.75
N PHE A 28 -28.68 -10.08 31.26
CA PHE A 28 -27.62 -9.10 31.47
C PHE A 28 -27.45 -8.72 32.94
N THR A 29 -28.54 -8.53 33.68
CA THR A 29 -28.46 -8.26 35.15
C THR A 29 -27.95 -9.47 35.91
N GLU A 30 -28.27 -10.67 35.48
CA GLU A 30 -27.82 -11.92 36.08
C GLU A 30 -26.29 -12.11 35.95
N PHE A 31 -25.69 -11.69 34.81
CA PHE A 31 -24.25 -11.66 34.65
C PHE A 31 -23.56 -10.79 35.69
N PHE A 32 -24.07 -9.61 35.98
CA PHE A 32 -23.49 -8.70 36.99
C PHE A 32 -23.84 -9.06 38.42
N ALA A 33 -24.85 -9.89 38.64
CA ALA A 33 -25.16 -10.42 39.96
C ALA A 33 -24.11 -11.48 40.42
N SER A 34 -23.36 -12.04 39.47
CA SER A 34 -22.30 -13.00 39.74
C SER A 34 -20.93 -12.30 39.78
N PRO A 35 -20.09 -12.47 40.79
CA PRO A 35 -18.70 -11.96 40.81
C PRO A 35 -17.86 -12.48 39.64
N ALA A 36 -18.23 -13.61 39.07
CA ALA A 36 -17.51 -14.23 37.96
C ALA A 36 -17.44 -13.34 36.71
N ALA A 37 -18.52 -12.65 36.36
CA ALA A 37 -18.52 -11.77 35.18
C ALA A 37 -17.54 -10.58 35.32
N VAL A 38 -17.49 -9.99 36.53
CA VAL A 38 -16.55 -8.89 36.83
C VAL A 38 -15.10 -9.38 36.78
N LEU A 39 -14.84 -10.60 37.32
CA LEU A 39 -13.51 -11.22 37.26
C LEU A 39 -13.08 -11.51 35.82
N PHE A 40 -13.97 -12.03 34.97
CA PHE A 40 -13.66 -12.29 33.56
C PHE A 40 -13.42 -11.02 32.75
N LEU A 41 -14.20 -9.96 32.97
CA LEU A 41 -13.96 -8.66 32.37
C LEU A 41 -12.62 -8.07 32.82
N GLY A 42 -12.33 -8.16 34.13
CA GLY A 42 -11.03 -7.71 34.67
C GLY A 42 -9.86 -8.51 34.09
N ALA A 43 -9.97 -9.82 33.98
CA ALA A 43 -8.96 -10.69 33.39
C ALA A 43 -8.76 -10.39 31.90
N PHE A 44 -9.84 -10.19 31.14
CA PHE A 44 -9.79 -9.79 29.74
C PHE A 44 -9.06 -8.46 29.54
N LEU A 45 -9.41 -7.42 30.31
CA LEU A 45 -8.75 -6.12 30.25
C LEU A 45 -7.27 -6.21 30.67
N ALA A 46 -6.96 -6.95 31.74
CA ALA A 46 -5.58 -7.15 32.17
C ALA A 46 -4.74 -7.87 31.13
N ALA A 47 -5.27 -8.94 30.51
CA ALA A 47 -4.60 -9.65 29.43
C ALA A 47 -4.39 -8.75 28.20
N MET A 48 -5.40 -7.95 27.83
CA MET A 48 -5.33 -7.03 26.71
C MET A 48 -4.25 -5.97 26.92
N LEU A 49 -4.22 -5.33 28.10
CA LEU A 49 -3.21 -4.33 28.42
C LEU A 49 -1.80 -4.95 28.48
N PHE A 50 -1.67 -6.16 29.05
CA PHE A 50 -0.40 -6.88 29.10
C PHE A 50 0.12 -7.19 27.69
N LEU A 51 -0.74 -7.72 26.80
CA LEU A 51 -0.36 -8.03 25.42
C LEU A 51 0.04 -6.76 24.66
N PHE A 52 -0.70 -5.68 24.79
CA PHE A 52 -0.42 -4.42 24.12
C PHE A 52 0.89 -3.77 24.58
N PHE A 53 1.10 -3.62 25.87
CA PHE A 53 2.28 -2.92 26.39
C PHE A 53 3.52 -3.79 26.45
N TRP A 54 3.39 -5.07 26.80
CA TRP A 54 4.53 -5.95 27.08
C TRP A 54 4.90 -6.84 25.90
N ILE A 55 3.96 -7.54 25.30
CA ILE A 55 4.24 -8.45 24.17
C ILE A 55 4.47 -7.66 22.89
N GLU A 56 3.57 -6.72 22.55
CA GLU A 56 3.71 -5.86 21.37
C GLU A 56 4.66 -4.68 21.58
N THR A 57 5.26 -4.56 22.77
CA THR A 57 6.33 -3.59 23.10
C THR A 57 6.02 -2.17 22.64
N PHE A 58 4.80 -1.69 22.90
CA PHE A 58 4.29 -0.39 22.42
C PHE A 58 5.30 0.75 22.59
N PHE A 59 5.85 0.92 23.81
CA PHE A 59 6.79 2.02 24.08
C PHE A 59 8.15 1.85 23.36
N ALA A 60 8.59 0.60 23.10
CA ALA A 60 9.85 0.36 22.43
C ALA A 60 9.76 0.63 20.90
N ARG A 61 8.56 0.51 20.33
CA ARG A 61 8.31 0.84 18.92
C ARG A 61 8.32 2.34 18.65
N ASN A 62 8.01 3.15 19.66
CA ASN A 62 7.91 4.61 19.56
C ASN A 62 7.01 5.13 18.42
N ILE A 63 5.93 4.40 18.13
CA ILE A 63 4.94 4.71 17.08
C ILE A 63 3.58 4.84 17.75
N ALA A 64 2.84 5.93 17.47
CA ALA A 64 1.47 6.13 17.94
C ALA A 64 0.49 5.30 17.08
N ASP A 65 0.48 3.98 17.25
CA ASP A 65 -0.38 3.05 16.52
C ASP A 65 -1.16 2.17 17.49
N ALA A 66 -2.49 2.13 17.34
CA ALA A 66 -3.36 1.29 18.16
C ALA A 66 -3.67 -0.09 17.51
N ARG A 67 -3.22 -0.38 16.29
CA ARG A 67 -3.48 -1.67 15.60
C ARG A 67 -2.97 -2.89 16.37
N PRO A 68 -1.85 -2.85 17.11
CA PRO A 68 -1.42 -3.97 17.94
C PRO A 68 -2.45 -4.43 18.98
N LEU A 69 -3.39 -3.53 19.36
CA LEU A 69 -4.53 -3.89 20.21
C LEU A 69 -5.40 -4.98 19.60
N PHE A 70 -5.62 -4.91 18.29
CA PHE A 70 -6.51 -5.82 17.57
C PHE A 70 -5.86 -7.16 17.22
N LYS A 71 -4.55 -7.23 17.13
CA LYS A 71 -3.81 -8.43 16.74
C LYS A 71 -4.12 -9.66 17.59
N TRP A 72 -4.21 -9.49 18.91
CA TRP A 72 -4.49 -10.59 19.85
C TRP A 72 -5.97 -10.71 20.22
N LEU A 73 -6.76 -9.73 19.81
CA LEU A 73 -8.18 -9.65 20.15
C LEU A 73 -9.00 -10.87 19.71
N PRO A 74 -8.81 -11.45 18.51
CA PRO A 74 -9.52 -12.65 18.09
C PRO A 74 -9.31 -13.82 19.06
N VAL A 75 -8.09 -14.06 19.50
CA VAL A 75 -7.76 -15.13 20.43
C VAL A 75 -8.41 -14.89 21.80
N LEU A 76 -8.32 -13.65 22.32
CA LEU A 76 -8.96 -13.30 23.59
C LEU A 76 -10.48 -13.43 23.52
N LEU A 77 -11.09 -13.07 22.39
CA LEU A 77 -12.53 -13.21 22.17
C LEU A 77 -13.00 -14.66 22.11
N ILE A 78 -12.18 -15.62 21.64
CA ILE A 78 -12.49 -17.05 21.70
C ILE A 78 -12.72 -17.47 23.15
N PHE A 79 -11.77 -17.15 24.03
CA PHE A 79 -11.88 -17.52 25.45
C PHE A 79 -12.99 -16.78 26.17
N LEU A 80 -13.18 -15.50 25.88
CA LEU A 80 -14.25 -14.69 26.45
C LEU A 80 -15.63 -15.23 26.03
N ALA A 81 -15.85 -15.46 24.74
CA ALA A 81 -17.11 -15.98 24.22
C ALA A 81 -17.41 -17.39 24.77
N ALA A 82 -16.42 -18.28 24.81
CA ALA A 82 -16.57 -19.63 25.40
C ALA A 82 -16.99 -19.54 26.86
N THR A 83 -16.38 -18.64 27.62
CA THR A 83 -16.65 -18.48 29.07
C THR A 83 -18.06 -17.89 29.32
N LEU A 84 -18.45 -16.90 28.50
CA LEU A 84 -19.79 -16.28 28.64
C LEU A 84 -20.92 -17.23 28.26
N THR A 85 -20.67 -18.12 27.27
CA THR A 85 -21.72 -18.98 26.70
C THR A 85 -21.80 -20.38 27.34
N MET A 86 -20.74 -20.82 28.04
CA MET A 86 -20.67 -22.17 28.56
C MET A 86 -21.86 -22.59 29.45
N ARG A 87 -22.45 -21.66 30.18
CA ARG A 87 -23.58 -21.92 31.11
C ARG A 87 -24.95 -21.62 30.50
N THR A 88 -25.01 -20.97 29.34
CA THR A 88 -26.27 -20.41 28.77
C THR A 88 -27.40 -21.40 28.66
N TRP A 89 -27.14 -22.64 28.23
CA TRP A 89 -28.11 -23.73 28.13
C TRP A 89 -27.71 -24.96 28.92
N SER A 90 -26.42 -25.23 29.10
CA SER A 90 -25.92 -26.44 29.75
C SER A 90 -26.33 -26.47 31.23
N GLU A 91 -26.36 -25.33 31.91
CA GLU A 91 -26.81 -25.25 33.30
C GLU A 91 -28.33 -25.43 33.41
N GLU A 92 -29.13 -24.90 32.50
CA GLU A 92 -30.57 -25.13 32.37
C GLU A 92 -30.89 -26.62 32.12
N ARG A 93 -30.09 -27.28 31.25
CA ARG A 93 -30.21 -28.71 31.03
C ARG A 93 -29.86 -29.55 32.27
N ARG A 94 -28.75 -29.22 32.92
CA ARG A 94 -28.29 -29.90 34.12
C ARG A 94 -29.26 -29.75 35.28
N ALA A 95 -29.89 -28.58 35.42
CA ALA A 95 -30.88 -28.29 36.47
C ALA A 95 -32.28 -28.84 36.15
N GLY A 96 -32.52 -29.36 34.92
CA GLY A 96 -33.85 -29.81 34.48
C GLY A 96 -34.84 -28.62 34.23
N THR A 97 -34.40 -27.40 34.26
CA THR A 97 -35.25 -26.18 34.09
C THR A 97 -35.54 -25.87 32.63
N ILE A 98 -34.83 -26.47 31.69
CA ILE A 98 -35.01 -26.27 30.25
C ILE A 98 -36.43 -26.62 29.80
N GLU A 99 -37.03 -27.68 30.36
CA GLU A 99 -38.38 -28.10 30.04
C GLU A 99 -39.41 -27.03 30.45
N ASN A 100 -39.25 -26.45 31.64
CA ASN A 100 -40.12 -25.36 32.13
C ASN A 100 -39.97 -24.10 31.26
N LEU A 101 -38.77 -23.84 30.76
CA LEU A 101 -38.50 -22.70 29.90
C LEU A 101 -39.15 -22.88 28.51
N LEU A 102 -39.05 -24.11 27.95
CA LEU A 102 -39.59 -24.42 26.61
C LEU A 102 -41.14 -24.57 26.61
N THR A 103 -41.75 -24.80 27.75
CA THR A 103 -43.24 -24.85 27.91
C THR A 103 -43.80 -23.47 28.25
N SER A 104 -42.98 -22.49 28.54
CA SER A 104 -43.44 -21.11 28.79
C SER A 104 -44.06 -20.48 27.52
N PRO A 105 -45.00 -19.53 27.66
CA PRO A 105 -45.67 -18.89 26.51
C PRO A 105 -44.78 -17.88 25.75
N VAL A 106 -43.45 -18.08 25.74
CA VAL A 106 -42.47 -17.23 25.08
C VAL A 106 -42.02 -17.91 23.79
N ASN A 107 -41.91 -17.15 22.70
CA ASN A 107 -41.41 -17.67 21.44
C ASN A 107 -39.90 -18.06 21.59
N ARG A 108 -39.56 -19.27 21.19
CA ARG A 108 -38.17 -19.83 21.28
C ARG A 108 -37.15 -18.95 20.57
N LEU A 109 -37.52 -18.30 19.45
CA LEU A 109 -36.66 -17.36 18.76
C LEU A 109 -36.27 -16.19 19.68
N HIS A 110 -37.24 -15.66 20.46
CA HIS A 110 -36.98 -14.55 21.40
C HIS A 110 -36.08 -14.99 22.56
N LEU A 111 -36.16 -16.28 22.98
CA LEU A 111 -35.27 -16.85 23.99
C LEU A 111 -33.83 -16.94 23.46
N VAL A 112 -33.64 -17.51 22.27
CA VAL A 112 -32.31 -17.65 21.64
C VAL A 112 -31.70 -16.26 21.40
N LEU A 113 -32.44 -15.35 20.78
CA LEU A 113 -31.97 -14.00 20.51
C LEU A 113 -31.71 -13.22 21.82
N GLY A 114 -32.53 -13.40 22.84
CA GLY A 114 -32.36 -12.75 24.13
C GLY A 114 -31.04 -13.15 24.82
N LYS A 115 -30.76 -14.45 24.86
CA LYS A 115 -29.51 -14.98 25.44
C LYS A 115 -28.27 -14.59 24.59
N PHE A 116 -28.37 -14.63 23.27
CA PHE A 116 -27.32 -14.19 22.36
C PHE A 116 -27.00 -12.69 22.51
N LEU A 117 -28.02 -11.84 22.44
CA LEU A 117 -27.84 -10.38 22.51
C LEU A 117 -27.38 -9.91 23.90
N SER A 118 -27.75 -10.60 24.98
CA SER A 118 -27.22 -10.29 26.32
C SER A 118 -25.71 -10.55 26.41
N GLY A 119 -25.23 -11.66 25.85
CA GLY A 119 -23.80 -11.94 25.74
C GLY A 119 -23.07 -10.92 24.86
N LEU A 120 -23.65 -10.59 23.71
CA LEU A 120 -23.07 -9.59 22.80
C LEU A 120 -22.99 -8.20 23.45
N MET A 121 -24.00 -7.81 24.22
CA MET A 121 -24.00 -6.55 24.96
C MET A 121 -22.88 -6.53 26.03
N LEU A 122 -22.62 -7.67 26.69
CA LEU A 122 -21.53 -7.76 27.66
C LEU A 122 -20.16 -7.64 26.99
N VAL A 123 -19.96 -8.27 25.82
CA VAL A 123 -18.74 -8.10 25.04
C VAL A 123 -18.58 -6.66 24.53
N ALA A 124 -19.69 -6.04 24.09
CA ALA A 124 -19.66 -4.62 23.72
C ALA A 124 -19.21 -3.72 24.87
N VAL A 125 -19.65 -4.01 26.10
CA VAL A 125 -19.14 -3.32 27.32
C VAL A 125 -17.65 -3.60 27.53
N ALA A 126 -17.19 -4.86 27.38
CA ALA A 126 -15.77 -5.20 27.49
C ALA A 126 -14.91 -4.42 26.49
N LEU A 127 -15.34 -4.36 25.22
CA LEU A 127 -14.67 -3.58 24.18
C LEU A 127 -14.71 -2.08 24.46
N ALA A 128 -15.85 -1.55 24.93
CA ALA A 128 -15.97 -0.13 25.28
C ALA A 128 -15.00 0.28 26.41
N LEU A 129 -14.72 -0.61 27.35
CA LEU A 129 -13.73 -0.38 28.41
C LEU A 129 -12.28 -0.34 27.91
N THR A 130 -12.00 -0.79 26.68
CA THR A 130 -10.67 -0.65 26.06
C THR A 130 -10.50 0.65 25.28
N ILE A 131 -11.59 1.41 24.99
CA ILE A 131 -11.55 2.68 24.21
C ILE A 131 -10.60 3.74 24.82
N PRO A 132 -10.46 3.88 26.14
CA PRO A 132 -9.50 4.83 26.72
C PRO A 132 -8.07 4.62 26.22
N LEU A 133 -7.68 3.40 25.79
CA LEU A 133 -6.34 3.10 25.34
C LEU A 133 -6.02 3.78 23.99
N PRO A 134 -6.78 3.59 22.87
CA PRO A 134 -6.52 4.34 21.64
C PRO A 134 -6.68 5.85 21.81
N VAL A 135 -7.59 6.32 22.70
CA VAL A 135 -7.67 7.75 23.03
C VAL A 135 -6.37 8.24 23.66
N THR A 136 -5.76 7.48 24.57
CA THR A 136 -4.46 7.83 25.17
C THR A 136 -3.35 7.83 24.12
N VAL A 137 -3.34 6.83 23.21
CA VAL A 137 -2.37 6.77 22.11
C VAL A 137 -2.49 7.98 21.19
N SER A 138 -3.70 8.43 20.88
CA SER A 138 -3.93 9.62 20.03
C SER A 138 -3.47 10.93 20.65
N LEU A 139 -3.34 10.97 21.98
CA LEU A 139 -2.76 12.13 22.70
C LEU A 139 -1.22 12.13 22.66
N LEU A 140 -0.59 10.98 22.40
CA LEU A 140 0.87 10.85 22.31
C LEU A 140 1.41 11.19 20.92
N GLY A 141 0.58 11.08 19.87
CA GLY A 141 0.99 11.38 18.50
C GLY A 141 -0.16 11.27 17.48
N PRO A 142 0.05 11.72 16.24
CA PRO A 142 -0.97 11.61 15.19
C PRO A 142 -1.27 10.14 14.91
N MET A 143 -2.55 9.77 15.01
CA MET A 143 -3.03 8.40 14.80
C MET A 143 -4.19 8.40 13.81
N ASP A 144 -4.24 7.40 12.93
CA ASP A 144 -5.38 7.15 12.08
C ASP A 144 -6.49 6.43 12.85
N TRP A 145 -7.69 7.04 12.89
CA TRP A 145 -8.85 6.50 13.56
C TRP A 145 -9.63 5.48 12.72
N GLY A 146 -9.40 5.44 11.40
CA GLY A 146 -10.06 4.49 10.48
C GLY A 146 -9.84 3.03 10.90
N PRO A 147 -8.58 2.56 11.02
CA PRO A 147 -8.25 1.22 11.50
C PRO A 147 -8.81 0.92 12.90
N VAL A 148 -8.88 1.93 13.78
CA VAL A 148 -9.40 1.75 15.14
C VAL A 148 -10.91 1.49 15.12
N ILE A 149 -11.66 2.31 14.39
CA ILE A 149 -13.13 2.15 14.24
C ILE A 149 -13.45 0.83 13.54
N GLY A 150 -12.73 0.52 12.44
CA GLY A 150 -12.84 -0.75 11.73
C GLY A 150 -12.56 -1.94 12.64
N GLY A 151 -11.48 -1.88 13.44
CA GLY A 151 -11.09 -2.91 14.38
C GLY A 151 -12.14 -3.19 15.47
N TYR A 152 -12.75 -2.16 16.05
CA TYR A 152 -13.84 -2.34 17.03
C TYR A 152 -15.10 -2.91 16.38
N LEU A 153 -15.44 -2.48 15.17
CA LEU A 153 -16.58 -3.02 14.42
C LEU A 153 -16.35 -4.49 14.08
N ALA A 154 -15.18 -4.83 13.55
CA ALA A 154 -14.79 -6.22 13.28
C ALA A 154 -14.83 -7.09 14.53
N ALA A 155 -14.30 -6.56 15.66
CA ALA A 155 -14.32 -7.26 16.94
C ALA A 155 -15.74 -7.57 17.44
N LEU A 156 -16.68 -6.66 17.25
CA LEU A 156 -18.08 -6.87 17.62
C LEU A 156 -18.74 -7.96 16.75
N PHE A 157 -18.51 -7.95 15.44
CA PHE A 157 -19.03 -8.98 14.53
C PHE A 157 -18.39 -10.34 14.79
N LEU A 158 -17.07 -10.39 15.00
CA LEU A 158 -16.34 -11.61 15.35
C LEU A 158 -16.82 -12.18 16.67
N ALA A 159 -16.99 -11.34 17.68
CA ALA A 159 -17.54 -11.74 18.97
C ALA A 159 -18.94 -12.31 18.83
N GLY A 160 -19.78 -11.68 18.00
CA GLY A 160 -21.11 -12.19 17.66
C GLY A 160 -21.05 -13.59 17.05
N ALA A 161 -20.15 -13.84 16.10
CA ALA A 161 -19.93 -15.15 15.52
C ALA A 161 -19.52 -16.19 16.58
N TYR A 162 -18.53 -15.88 17.42
CA TYR A 162 -18.06 -16.77 18.47
C TYR A 162 -19.12 -17.03 19.56
N LEU A 163 -19.86 -16.01 19.95
CA LEU A 163 -20.99 -16.16 20.89
C LEU A 163 -22.09 -17.06 20.32
N SER A 164 -22.42 -16.91 19.02
CA SER A 164 -23.44 -17.77 18.39
C SER A 164 -23.04 -19.24 18.36
N ILE A 165 -21.73 -19.52 18.07
CA ILE A 165 -21.14 -20.85 18.16
C ILE A 165 -21.24 -21.36 19.60
N GLY A 166 -20.85 -20.55 20.58
CA GLY A 166 -20.85 -20.95 21.98
C GLY A 166 -22.26 -21.24 22.53
N VAL A 167 -23.25 -20.40 22.20
CA VAL A 167 -24.65 -20.64 22.57
C VAL A 167 -25.16 -21.95 21.96
N TYR A 168 -24.79 -22.27 20.70
CA TYR A 168 -25.13 -23.55 20.08
C TYR A 168 -24.44 -24.74 20.77
N MET A 169 -23.11 -24.65 21.08
CA MET A 169 -22.39 -25.72 21.76
C MET A 169 -22.94 -25.99 23.15
N SER A 170 -23.38 -24.92 23.85
CA SER A 170 -24.00 -25.04 25.16
C SER A 170 -25.29 -25.86 25.18
N VAL A 171 -26.05 -25.87 24.06
CA VAL A 171 -27.28 -26.69 23.93
C VAL A 171 -26.94 -28.18 23.76
N GLN A 172 -25.78 -28.51 23.20
CA GLN A 172 -25.44 -29.90 22.87
C GLN A 172 -25.03 -30.76 24.10
N THR A 173 -24.70 -30.10 25.22
CA THR A 173 -24.19 -30.79 26.41
C THR A 173 -24.83 -30.23 27.70
N ASP A 174 -24.90 -31.03 28.74
CA ASP A 174 -25.32 -30.64 30.09
C ASP A 174 -24.16 -30.25 31.00
N ASN A 175 -22.93 -30.40 30.52
CA ASN A 175 -21.71 -30.09 31.27
C ASN A 175 -21.11 -28.73 30.74
N PRO A 176 -21.09 -27.68 31.57
CA PRO A 176 -20.53 -26.36 31.15
C PRO A 176 -19.07 -26.44 30.73
N ILE A 177 -18.24 -27.32 31.32
CA ILE A 177 -16.82 -27.41 30.97
C ILE A 177 -16.69 -28.04 29.57
N VAL A 178 -17.50 -29.07 29.24
CA VAL A 178 -17.52 -29.64 27.89
C VAL A 178 -18.00 -28.61 26.88
N ALA A 179 -19.03 -27.79 27.19
CA ALA A 179 -19.49 -26.73 26.36
C ALA A 179 -18.37 -25.68 26.09
N TRP A 180 -17.61 -25.31 27.12
CA TRP A 180 -16.47 -24.42 27.02
C TRP A 180 -15.38 -24.95 26.08
N ILE A 181 -14.98 -26.24 26.27
CA ILE A 181 -13.96 -26.90 25.42
C ILE A 181 -14.44 -26.95 23.96
N LEU A 182 -15.66 -27.40 23.70
CA LEU A 182 -16.21 -27.49 22.35
C LEU A 182 -16.26 -26.13 21.67
N THR A 183 -16.71 -25.09 22.37
CA THR A 183 -16.75 -23.70 21.84
C THR A 183 -15.36 -23.24 21.49
N THR A 184 -14.39 -23.41 22.40
CA THR A 184 -13.00 -22.99 22.18
C THR A 184 -12.39 -23.71 20.97
N VAL A 185 -12.57 -25.01 20.83
CA VAL A 185 -12.03 -25.80 19.71
C VAL A 185 -12.65 -25.36 18.39
N VAL A 186 -13.97 -25.20 18.34
CA VAL A 186 -14.65 -24.82 17.09
C VAL A 186 -14.30 -23.39 16.70
N CYS A 187 -14.30 -22.44 17.63
CA CYS A 187 -13.88 -21.06 17.34
C CYS A 187 -12.41 -20.98 16.91
N ALA A 188 -11.51 -21.72 17.59
CA ALA A 188 -10.12 -21.80 17.21
C ALA A 188 -9.93 -22.43 15.81
N ALA A 189 -10.72 -23.43 15.45
CA ALA A 189 -10.69 -24.02 14.12
C ALA A 189 -11.09 -22.99 13.04
N PHE A 190 -12.18 -22.23 13.25
CA PHE A 190 -12.56 -21.15 12.33
C PHE A 190 -11.52 -20.03 12.25
N TYR A 191 -10.84 -19.73 13.34
CA TYR A 191 -9.77 -18.73 13.35
C TYR A 191 -8.52 -19.22 12.59
N LEU A 192 -8.08 -20.45 12.87
CA LEU A 192 -6.81 -20.98 12.34
C LEU A 192 -6.92 -21.41 10.87
N ILE A 193 -8.10 -21.84 10.38
CA ILE A 193 -8.26 -22.39 9.03
C ILE A 193 -7.82 -21.42 7.93
N GLY A 194 -7.97 -20.12 8.14
CA GLY A 194 -7.52 -19.06 7.23
C GLY A 194 -6.13 -18.51 7.52
N SER A 195 -5.44 -19.02 8.54
CA SER A 195 -4.11 -18.51 8.89
C SER A 195 -3.05 -18.89 7.85
N PRO A 196 -2.02 -18.05 7.62
CA PRO A 196 -0.93 -18.34 6.69
C PRO A 196 -0.20 -19.65 7.01
N MET A 197 -0.19 -20.05 8.30
CA MET A 197 0.42 -21.29 8.75
C MET A 197 -0.29 -22.54 8.18
N ILE A 198 -1.61 -22.51 8.06
CA ILE A 198 -2.40 -23.63 7.52
C ILE A 198 -2.53 -23.51 6.01
N THR A 199 -2.84 -22.33 5.49
CA THR A 199 -3.02 -22.12 4.04
C THR A 199 -1.74 -22.39 3.26
N GLY A 200 -0.57 -22.12 3.84
CA GLY A 200 0.73 -22.40 3.25
C GLY A 200 1.08 -23.90 3.11
N LEU A 201 0.38 -24.78 3.86
CA LEU A 201 0.57 -26.25 3.73
C LEU A 201 -0.15 -26.83 2.51
N PHE A 202 -1.11 -26.11 1.94
CA PHE A 202 -1.93 -26.54 0.80
C PHE A 202 -1.56 -25.72 -0.44
N GLY A 203 -1.69 -26.35 -1.60
CA GLY A 203 -1.47 -25.65 -2.87
C GLY A 203 -2.39 -24.43 -3.03
N TYR A 204 -2.01 -23.51 -3.88
CA TYR A 204 -2.61 -22.20 -4.11
C TYR A 204 -4.16 -22.18 -4.14
N HIS A 205 -4.80 -23.08 -4.89
CA HIS A 205 -6.28 -23.13 -4.99
C HIS A 205 -6.97 -23.50 -3.69
N ILE A 206 -6.40 -24.49 -2.96
CA ILE A 206 -6.97 -24.95 -1.69
C ILE A 206 -6.69 -23.91 -0.59
N GLY A 207 -5.48 -23.36 -0.56
CA GLY A 207 -5.10 -22.29 0.37
C GLY A 207 -6.00 -21.06 0.26
N GLY A 208 -6.28 -20.60 -0.96
CA GLY A 208 -7.19 -19.49 -1.21
C GLY A 208 -8.63 -19.78 -0.73
N PHE A 209 -9.14 -21.00 -0.97
CA PHE A 209 -10.46 -21.39 -0.46
C PHE A 209 -10.52 -21.45 1.07
N LEU A 210 -9.47 -21.96 1.72
CA LEU A 210 -9.38 -22.00 3.19
C LEU A 210 -9.31 -20.60 3.79
N MET A 211 -8.61 -19.67 3.14
CA MET A 211 -8.53 -18.26 3.54
C MET A 211 -9.92 -17.58 3.54
N LEU A 212 -10.77 -17.92 2.58
CA LEU A 212 -12.15 -17.41 2.52
C LEU A 212 -13.05 -17.91 3.67
N LEU A 213 -12.73 -19.06 4.25
CA LEU A 213 -13.47 -19.65 5.37
C LEU A 213 -12.95 -19.19 6.74
N GLY A 214 -11.75 -18.60 6.79
CA GLY A 214 -11.12 -18.17 8.03
C GLY A 214 -11.74 -16.89 8.60
N THR A 215 -12.04 -16.91 9.91
CA THR A 215 -12.49 -15.70 10.61
C THR A 215 -11.34 -14.75 10.89
N GLY A 216 -10.11 -15.24 11.02
CA GLY A 216 -8.91 -14.43 11.27
C GLY A 216 -8.52 -13.59 10.07
N SER A 217 -8.43 -14.16 8.88
CA SER A 217 -8.06 -13.44 7.66
C SER A 217 -8.99 -12.27 7.34
N ARG A 218 -10.29 -12.46 7.54
CA ARG A 218 -11.29 -11.39 7.35
C ARG A 218 -11.24 -10.33 8.45
N PHE A 219 -10.85 -10.73 9.67
CA PHE A 219 -10.63 -9.79 10.75
C PHE A 219 -9.47 -8.84 10.44
N ASP A 220 -8.37 -9.39 9.95
CA ASP A 220 -7.19 -8.62 9.57
C ASP A 220 -7.50 -7.62 8.44
N SER A 221 -8.35 -7.99 7.47
CA SER A 221 -8.81 -7.09 6.41
C SER A 221 -9.53 -5.84 6.98
N VAL A 222 -10.51 -6.04 7.87
CA VAL A 222 -11.29 -4.92 8.43
C VAL A 222 -10.45 -4.07 9.40
N THR A 223 -9.49 -4.64 10.13
CA THR A 223 -8.62 -3.90 11.06
C THR A 223 -7.64 -2.96 10.35
N ARG A 224 -7.42 -3.12 9.05
CA ARG A 224 -6.68 -2.17 8.22
C ARG A 224 -7.43 -0.86 7.97
N GLY A 225 -8.74 -0.83 8.24
CA GLY A 225 -9.59 0.34 8.02
C GLY A 225 -10.42 0.26 6.74
N VAL A 226 -10.52 -0.93 6.15
CA VAL A 226 -11.34 -1.17 4.96
C VAL A 226 -12.57 -1.97 5.36
N LEU A 227 -13.75 -1.38 5.19
CA LEU A 227 -15.02 -2.04 5.46
C LEU A 227 -15.55 -2.66 4.17
N ASP A 228 -15.51 -3.98 4.09
CA ASP A 228 -16.08 -4.73 2.98
C ASP A 228 -17.40 -5.38 3.41
N LEU A 229 -18.45 -5.18 2.61
CA LEU A 229 -19.77 -5.81 2.86
C LEU A 229 -19.66 -7.33 2.87
N ARG A 230 -18.73 -7.92 2.12
CA ARG A 230 -18.49 -9.36 2.07
C ARG A 230 -18.04 -9.90 3.44
N ASP A 231 -17.14 -9.18 4.13
CA ASP A 231 -16.60 -9.58 5.42
C ASP A 231 -17.65 -9.45 6.53
N LEU A 232 -18.40 -8.35 6.52
CA LEU A 232 -19.50 -8.15 7.47
C LEU A 232 -20.61 -9.19 7.27
N TYR A 233 -20.98 -9.49 6.02
CA TYR A 233 -21.96 -10.54 5.71
C TYR A 233 -21.47 -11.94 6.12
N PHE A 234 -20.19 -12.22 5.95
CA PHE A 234 -19.61 -13.50 6.38
C PHE A 234 -19.83 -13.75 7.88
N TYR A 235 -19.49 -12.77 8.74
CA TYR A 235 -19.77 -12.87 10.17
C TYR A 235 -21.27 -12.99 10.46
N ALA A 236 -22.10 -12.18 9.80
CA ALA A 236 -23.55 -12.24 9.95
C ALA A 236 -24.10 -13.61 9.52
N SER A 237 -23.52 -14.22 8.49
CA SER A 237 -23.91 -15.56 8.05
C SER A 237 -23.56 -16.64 9.07
N ILE A 238 -22.37 -16.58 9.70
CA ILE A 238 -22.00 -17.49 10.81
C ILE A 238 -22.98 -17.33 11.97
N ILE A 239 -23.29 -16.09 12.37
CA ILE A 239 -24.29 -15.83 13.42
C ILE A 239 -25.62 -16.47 13.04
N GLY A 240 -26.10 -16.23 11.83
CA GLY A 240 -27.36 -16.80 11.33
C GLY A 240 -27.37 -18.33 11.30
N VAL A 241 -26.29 -18.95 10.84
CA VAL A 241 -26.11 -20.41 10.81
C VAL A 241 -26.24 -20.99 12.21
N PHE A 242 -25.43 -20.53 13.16
CA PHE A 242 -25.37 -21.12 14.50
C PHE A 242 -26.62 -20.81 15.35
N LEU A 243 -27.24 -19.62 15.19
CA LEU A 243 -28.53 -19.33 15.84
C LEU A 243 -29.67 -20.21 15.26
N THR A 244 -29.67 -20.46 13.95
CA THR A 244 -30.63 -21.39 13.33
C THR A 244 -30.44 -22.80 13.83
N LEU A 245 -29.21 -23.28 13.93
CA LEU A 245 -28.87 -24.58 14.49
C LEU A 245 -29.24 -24.68 15.98
N ASN A 246 -29.06 -23.60 16.73
CA ASN A 246 -29.48 -23.52 18.13
C ASN A 246 -31.00 -23.68 18.26
N LEU A 247 -31.76 -22.88 17.49
CA LEU A 247 -33.22 -22.98 17.46
C LEU A 247 -33.70 -24.36 17.08
N PHE A 248 -33.05 -24.98 16.08
CA PHE A 248 -33.35 -26.35 15.65
C PHE A 248 -33.09 -27.35 16.76
N SER A 249 -31.97 -27.23 17.51
CA SER A 249 -31.66 -28.12 18.62
C SER A 249 -32.69 -28.04 19.75
N LEU A 250 -33.14 -26.84 20.08
CA LEU A 250 -34.22 -26.62 21.07
C LEU A 250 -35.57 -27.21 20.60
N GLU A 251 -35.90 -27.04 19.32
CA GLU A 251 -37.08 -27.64 18.73
C GLU A 251 -36.99 -29.19 18.79
N ARG A 252 -35.82 -29.76 18.50
CA ARG A 252 -35.60 -31.20 18.53
C ARG A 252 -35.78 -31.80 19.94
N ILE A 253 -35.45 -31.08 21.00
CA ILE A 253 -35.72 -31.54 22.38
C ILE A 253 -37.25 -31.71 22.59
N CYS A 254 -38.06 -30.82 22.03
CA CYS A 254 -39.51 -30.89 22.14
C CYS A 254 -40.14 -32.03 21.31
N TRP A 255 -39.41 -32.67 20.38
CA TRP A 255 -39.95 -33.76 19.57
C TRP A 255 -39.91 -35.11 20.28
N ALA A 256 -39.27 -35.21 21.43
CA ALA A 256 -39.19 -36.46 22.21
C ALA A 256 -40.63 -36.95 22.54
N GLY A 257 -40.99 -38.12 21.97
CA GLY A 257 -42.29 -38.75 22.17
C GLY A 257 -43.37 -38.43 21.15
N ASN A 258 -43.16 -37.58 20.15
CA ASN A 258 -44.17 -37.23 19.14
C ASN A 258 -43.83 -37.84 17.75
N PRO A 259 -44.64 -38.78 17.18
CA PRO A 259 -44.31 -39.52 15.94
C PRO A 259 -44.57 -38.68 14.65
N GLY A 260 -44.75 -37.38 14.72
CA GLY A 260 -45.14 -36.52 13.61
C GLY A 260 -44.06 -36.33 12.53
N ARG A 261 -43.77 -37.35 11.71
CA ARG A 261 -42.77 -37.28 10.62
C ARG A 261 -42.83 -36.07 9.73
N ARG A 262 -44.07 -35.58 9.38
CA ARG A 262 -44.23 -34.38 8.50
C ARG A 262 -43.73 -33.11 9.13
N HIS A 263 -43.87 -32.92 10.45
CA HIS A 263 -43.38 -31.75 11.18
C HIS A 263 -41.84 -31.73 11.21
N HIS A 264 -41.21 -32.88 11.53
CA HIS A 264 -39.75 -33.00 11.55
C HIS A 264 -39.13 -32.74 10.17
N THR A 265 -39.73 -33.30 9.11
CA THR A 265 -39.24 -33.06 7.73
C THR A 265 -39.36 -31.59 7.31
N ARG A 266 -40.45 -30.89 7.67
CA ARG A 266 -40.57 -29.47 7.39
C ARG A 266 -39.49 -28.63 8.08
N TRP A 267 -39.21 -28.90 9.32
CA TRP A 267 -38.15 -28.24 10.07
C TRP A 267 -36.79 -28.55 9.48
N TRP A 268 -36.50 -29.79 9.15
CA TRP A 268 -35.24 -30.17 8.47
C TRP A 268 -35.10 -29.42 7.14
N CYS A 269 -36.12 -29.42 6.32
CA CYS A 269 -36.07 -28.67 5.05
C CYS A 269 -35.86 -27.16 5.27
N ALA A 270 -36.57 -26.57 6.24
CA ALA A 270 -36.42 -25.14 6.54
C ALA A 270 -35.01 -24.80 6.98
N VAL A 271 -34.41 -25.61 7.89
CA VAL A 271 -33.05 -25.38 8.37
C VAL A 271 -32.04 -25.56 7.23
N VAL A 272 -32.12 -26.68 6.47
CA VAL A 272 -31.19 -26.91 5.34
C VAL A 272 -31.29 -25.81 4.30
N LEU A 273 -32.49 -25.35 3.95
CA LEU A 273 -32.68 -24.23 3.02
C LEU A 273 -32.11 -22.93 3.56
N THR A 274 -32.32 -22.62 4.84
CA THR A 274 -31.76 -21.41 5.46
C THR A 274 -30.23 -21.44 5.45
N LEU A 275 -29.63 -22.57 5.86
CA LEU A 275 -28.17 -22.75 5.83
C LEU A 275 -27.61 -22.65 4.41
N ALA A 276 -28.27 -23.32 3.45
CA ALA A 276 -27.88 -23.27 2.05
C ALA A 276 -27.92 -21.83 1.49
N ASN A 277 -28.97 -21.06 1.81
CA ASN A 277 -29.06 -19.67 1.39
C ASN A 277 -27.98 -18.77 2.02
N LEU A 278 -27.73 -18.91 3.34
CA LEU A 278 -26.70 -18.15 4.02
C LEU A 278 -25.31 -18.43 3.45
N ILE A 279 -25.02 -19.68 3.12
CA ILE A 279 -23.74 -20.08 2.49
C ILE A 279 -23.68 -19.60 1.03
N ALA A 280 -24.74 -19.82 0.24
CA ALA A 280 -24.79 -19.45 -1.16
C ALA A 280 -24.63 -17.93 -1.36
N ALA A 281 -25.17 -17.12 -0.46
CA ALA A 281 -25.04 -15.68 -0.53
C ALA A 281 -23.59 -15.19 -0.30
N ASN A 282 -22.75 -15.92 0.48
CA ASN A 282 -21.33 -15.62 0.57
C ASN A 282 -20.63 -15.76 -0.80
N PHE A 283 -20.97 -16.81 -1.57
CA PHE A 283 -20.41 -16.99 -2.91
C PHE A 283 -20.97 -15.96 -3.90
N TRP A 284 -22.26 -15.62 -3.78
CA TRP A 284 -22.89 -14.64 -4.64
C TRP A 284 -22.35 -13.23 -4.43
N LEU A 285 -21.96 -12.87 -3.20
CA LEU A 285 -21.36 -11.59 -2.87
C LEU A 285 -19.88 -11.48 -3.29
N GLN A 286 -19.20 -12.60 -3.56
CA GLN A 286 -17.77 -12.62 -3.89
C GLN A 286 -17.35 -11.67 -5.03
N PRO A 287 -18.07 -11.59 -6.17
CA PRO A 287 -17.69 -10.69 -7.28
C PRO A 287 -18.07 -9.22 -7.05
N ILE A 288 -18.71 -8.87 -5.94
CA ILE A 288 -19.12 -7.49 -5.65
C ILE A 288 -17.96 -6.73 -5.01
N SER A 289 -17.24 -5.92 -5.80
CA SER A 289 -16.13 -5.09 -5.33
C SER A 289 -16.53 -3.66 -4.95
N TRP A 290 -17.65 -3.14 -5.48
CA TRP A 290 -18.07 -1.75 -5.27
C TRP A 290 -18.60 -1.46 -3.85
N ALA A 291 -18.96 -2.46 -3.07
CA ALA A 291 -19.48 -2.31 -1.70
C ALA A 291 -18.37 -2.31 -0.65
N ARG A 292 -17.26 -1.65 -0.96
CA ARG A 292 -16.07 -1.51 -0.15
C ARG A 292 -15.86 -0.04 0.17
N VAL A 293 -15.61 0.27 1.44
CA VAL A 293 -15.42 1.65 1.91
C VAL A 293 -14.10 1.70 2.68
N ASP A 294 -13.18 2.48 2.18
CA ASP A 294 -11.95 2.84 2.89
C ASP A 294 -12.25 4.00 3.83
N ILE A 295 -12.11 3.76 5.15
CA ILE A 295 -12.33 4.76 6.21
C ILE A 295 -11.01 5.33 6.76
N THR A 296 -9.87 5.01 6.14
CA THR A 296 -8.59 5.58 6.53
C THR A 296 -8.51 7.06 6.13
N ARG A 297 -7.71 7.83 6.88
CA ARG A 297 -7.60 9.27 6.70
C ARG A 297 -7.17 9.67 5.28
N ASP A 298 -6.28 8.88 4.67
CA ASP A 298 -5.65 9.22 3.39
C ASP A 298 -6.16 8.33 2.24
N GLN A 299 -7.24 7.55 2.44
CA GLN A 299 -7.80 6.57 1.47
C GLN A 299 -6.73 5.68 0.82
N MET A 300 -5.73 5.27 1.60
CA MET A 300 -4.52 4.60 1.12
C MET A 300 -4.74 3.20 0.54
N TYR A 301 -5.93 2.63 0.71
CA TYR A 301 -6.27 1.27 0.30
C TYR A 301 -7.26 1.19 -0.87
N SER A 302 -7.45 2.32 -1.56
CA SER A 302 -8.17 2.34 -2.84
C SER A 302 -7.14 2.42 -3.98
N LEU A 303 -6.79 1.27 -4.57
CA LEU A 303 -5.90 1.26 -5.73
C LEU A 303 -6.62 1.84 -6.96
N SER A 304 -5.87 2.54 -7.80
CA SER A 304 -6.40 3.17 -9.00
C SER A 304 -6.86 2.15 -10.05
N GLU A 305 -7.82 2.52 -10.90
CA GLU A 305 -8.24 1.70 -12.04
C GLU A 305 -7.08 1.32 -12.97
N ALA A 306 -6.02 2.14 -13.03
CA ALA A 306 -4.83 1.82 -13.81
C ALA A 306 -4.13 0.58 -13.24
N THR A 307 -3.98 0.51 -11.91
CA THR A 307 -3.41 -0.64 -11.21
C THR A 307 -4.27 -1.89 -11.43
N GLU A 308 -5.59 -1.79 -11.26
CA GLU A 308 -6.51 -2.92 -11.52
C GLU A 308 -6.40 -3.43 -12.95
N ARG A 309 -6.29 -2.54 -13.93
CA ARG A 309 -6.09 -2.91 -15.35
C ARG A 309 -4.79 -3.67 -15.59
N TYR A 310 -3.69 -3.28 -14.94
CA TYR A 310 -2.44 -4.04 -15.08
C TYR A 310 -2.52 -5.39 -14.36
N LEU A 311 -3.12 -5.46 -13.18
CA LEU A 311 -3.31 -6.72 -12.45
C LEU A 311 -4.23 -7.69 -13.22
N SER A 312 -5.26 -7.20 -13.91
CA SER A 312 -6.14 -8.04 -14.74
C SER A 312 -5.42 -8.66 -15.95
N GLN A 313 -4.33 -8.06 -16.42
CA GLN A 313 -3.53 -8.52 -17.55
C GLN A 313 -2.51 -9.60 -17.19
N LEU A 314 -2.37 -9.93 -15.90
CA LEU A 314 -1.46 -10.99 -15.46
C LEU A 314 -1.90 -12.36 -16.01
N GLN A 315 -0.97 -13.05 -16.67
CA GLN A 315 -1.15 -14.43 -17.17
C GLN A 315 -0.51 -15.44 -16.23
N GLU A 316 0.66 -15.09 -15.69
CA GLU A 316 1.44 -15.87 -14.73
C GLU A 316 1.30 -15.29 -13.30
N PRO A 317 1.63 -16.05 -12.25
CA PRO A 317 1.69 -15.54 -10.89
C PRO A 317 2.74 -14.43 -10.73
N LEU A 318 2.34 -13.32 -10.11
CA LEU A 318 3.20 -12.22 -9.73
C LEU A 318 3.59 -12.37 -8.26
N LEU A 319 4.88 -12.37 -7.96
CA LEU A 319 5.41 -12.34 -6.60
C LEU A 319 5.90 -10.93 -6.27
N ILE A 320 5.35 -10.35 -5.21
CA ILE A 320 5.84 -9.10 -4.64
C ILE A 320 6.45 -9.44 -3.28
N ARG A 321 7.74 -9.18 -3.09
CA ARG A 321 8.43 -9.49 -1.86
C ARG A 321 8.98 -8.22 -1.21
N GLY A 322 8.49 -7.90 -0.02
CA GLY A 322 8.95 -6.79 0.79
C GLY A 322 10.11 -7.20 1.71
N TYR A 323 11.25 -6.55 1.60
CA TYR A 323 12.41 -6.74 2.45
C TYR A 323 12.50 -5.62 3.47
N PHE A 324 12.07 -5.90 4.70
CA PHE A 324 12.02 -4.91 5.78
C PHE A 324 12.66 -5.45 7.05
N SER A 325 13.55 -4.68 7.65
CA SER A 325 14.16 -5.03 8.94
C SER A 325 13.18 -4.85 10.09
N ALA A 326 13.07 -5.83 11.00
CA ALA A 326 12.27 -5.70 12.22
C ALA A 326 12.79 -4.57 13.14
N LYS A 327 14.11 -4.33 13.13
CA LYS A 327 14.76 -3.19 13.81
C LYS A 327 15.11 -2.13 12.79
N THR A 328 14.15 -1.38 12.34
CA THR A 328 14.29 -0.30 11.37
C THR A 328 14.54 1.05 12.05
N HIS A 329 15.16 1.99 11.33
CA HIS A 329 15.35 3.35 11.82
C HIS A 329 14.01 3.99 12.24
N PRO A 330 13.94 4.76 13.36
CA PRO A 330 12.68 5.34 13.86
C PRO A 330 11.90 6.17 12.83
N LEU A 331 12.56 6.80 11.86
CA LEU A 331 11.89 7.53 10.79
C LEU A 331 11.23 6.62 9.74
N LEU A 332 11.72 5.39 9.56
CA LEU A 332 11.17 4.42 8.61
C LEU A 332 10.14 3.48 9.24
N ALA A 333 10.24 3.25 10.54
CA ALA A 333 9.38 2.32 11.25
C ALA A 333 7.87 2.59 11.06
N PRO A 334 7.37 3.84 11.00
CA PRO A 334 5.96 4.13 10.70
C PRO A 334 5.54 3.81 9.26
N LEU A 335 6.49 3.74 8.31
CA LEU A 335 6.21 3.52 6.90
C LEU A 335 6.05 2.04 6.56
N VAL A 336 6.75 1.15 7.29
CA VAL A 336 6.71 -0.31 7.05
C VAL A 336 5.29 -0.87 7.12
N PRO A 337 4.48 -0.60 8.16
CA PRO A 337 3.11 -1.08 8.19
C PRO A 337 2.24 -0.57 7.04
N ARG A 338 2.45 0.68 6.61
CA ARG A 338 1.69 1.27 5.49
C ARG A 338 1.99 0.57 4.17
N ILE A 339 3.27 0.28 3.90
CA ILE A 339 3.64 -0.49 2.70
C ILE A 339 3.14 -1.93 2.79
N HIS A 340 3.24 -2.54 3.96
CA HIS A 340 2.72 -3.89 4.18
C HIS A 340 1.24 -3.98 3.80
N ASP A 341 0.42 -3.08 4.33
CA ASP A 341 -1.00 -3.03 4.08
C ASP A 341 -1.30 -2.77 2.58
N LEU A 342 -0.55 -1.86 1.94
CA LEU A 342 -0.68 -1.58 0.51
C LEU A 342 -0.37 -2.81 -0.35
N LEU A 343 0.70 -3.54 -0.03
CA LEU A 343 1.07 -4.75 -0.78
C LEU A 343 0.04 -5.87 -0.63
N GLU A 344 -0.55 -6.03 0.55
CA GLU A 344 -1.65 -6.98 0.76
C GLU A 344 -2.88 -6.60 -0.06
N GLU A 345 -3.10 -5.29 -0.32
CA GLU A 345 -4.15 -4.83 -1.21
C GLU A 345 -3.95 -5.30 -2.66
N TYR A 346 -2.71 -5.24 -3.15
CA TYR A 346 -2.36 -5.82 -4.44
C TYR A 346 -2.65 -7.33 -4.49
N ALA A 347 -2.41 -8.05 -3.39
CA ALA A 347 -2.72 -9.48 -3.32
C ALA A 347 -4.23 -9.75 -3.40
N GLU A 348 -5.06 -8.94 -2.73
CA GLU A 348 -6.52 -9.08 -2.78
C GLU A 348 -7.08 -8.78 -4.17
N LEU A 349 -6.70 -7.63 -4.77
CA LEU A 349 -7.17 -7.23 -6.09
C LEU A 349 -6.60 -8.12 -7.21
N GLY A 350 -5.45 -8.73 -6.99
CA GLY A 350 -4.84 -9.68 -7.92
C GLY A 350 -5.62 -10.98 -8.11
N GLN A 351 -6.77 -11.16 -7.43
CA GLN A 351 -7.66 -12.32 -7.53
C GLN A 351 -6.91 -13.64 -7.47
N GLY A 352 -5.89 -13.64 -6.62
CA GLY A 352 -5.06 -14.78 -6.37
C GLY A 352 -3.91 -14.99 -7.37
N LYS A 353 -3.70 -14.16 -8.34
CA LYS A 353 -2.50 -14.17 -9.19
C LYS A 353 -1.33 -13.40 -8.60
N VAL A 354 -1.57 -12.59 -7.58
CA VAL A 354 -0.55 -11.84 -6.85
C VAL A 354 -0.28 -12.49 -5.51
N ARG A 355 0.98 -12.80 -5.25
CA ARG A 355 1.45 -13.31 -3.96
C ARG A 355 2.37 -12.29 -3.33
N VAL A 356 2.13 -11.98 -2.07
CA VAL A 356 2.96 -11.06 -1.29
C VAL A 356 3.68 -11.84 -0.19
N GLU A 357 4.97 -11.55 -0.01
CA GLU A 357 5.81 -12.11 1.04
C GLU A 357 6.59 -11.00 1.73
N PHE A 358 6.73 -11.09 3.05
CA PHE A 358 7.54 -10.16 3.83
C PHE A 358 8.71 -10.91 4.45
N VAL A 359 9.90 -10.40 4.23
CA VAL A 359 11.15 -11.03 4.65
C VAL A 359 12.00 -10.03 5.42
N ASP A 360 12.46 -10.43 6.61
CA ASP A 360 13.55 -9.74 7.30
C ASP A 360 14.85 -10.51 7.05
N PRO A 361 15.78 -9.97 6.23
CA PRO A 361 17.03 -10.67 5.93
C PRO A 361 17.90 -10.91 7.15
N HIS A 362 17.83 -10.04 8.17
CA HIS A 362 18.62 -10.19 9.39
C HIS A 362 18.25 -11.42 10.24
N THR A 363 17.12 -12.06 9.98
CA THR A 363 16.70 -13.25 10.73
C THR A 363 17.45 -14.50 10.37
N ASN A 364 17.99 -14.59 9.14
CA ASN A 364 18.69 -15.77 8.64
C ASN A 364 19.73 -15.37 7.58
N GLN A 365 20.99 -15.79 7.79
CA GLN A 365 22.11 -15.53 6.88
C GLN A 365 21.82 -16.00 5.44
N ALA A 366 21.08 -17.10 5.25
CA ALA A 366 20.71 -17.57 3.92
C ALA A 366 19.78 -16.61 3.18
N LEU A 367 18.87 -15.92 3.91
CA LEU A 367 17.99 -14.89 3.34
C LEU A 367 18.76 -13.62 3.00
N GLU A 368 19.77 -13.27 3.79
CA GLU A 368 20.65 -12.14 3.52
C GLU A 368 21.51 -12.40 2.27
N GLU A 369 22.07 -13.60 2.14
CA GLU A 369 22.82 -14.03 0.96
C GLU A 369 21.91 -14.10 -0.30
N GLU A 370 20.66 -14.58 -0.16
CA GLU A 370 19.67 -14.56 -1.26
C GLU A 370 19.36 -13.12 -1.69
N ALA A 371 19.10 -12.23 -0.74
CA ALA A 371 18.80 -10.83 -1.02
C ALA A 371 19.96 -10.14 -1.76
N ALA A 372 21.19 -10.37 -1.32
CA ALA A 372 22.38 -9.77 -1.91
C ALA A 372 22.73 -10.38 -3.28
N SER A 373 22.74 -11.72 -3.41
CA SER A 373 23.22 -12.39 -4.62
C SER A 373 22.18 -12.40 -5.74
N LYS A 374 20.90 -12.64 -5.39
CA LYS A 374 19.84 -12.80 -6.40
C LYS A 374 19.17 -11.48 -6.78
N TYR A 375 19.00 -10.58 -5.82
CA TYR A 375 18.24 -9.33 -6.03
C TYR A 375 19.10 -8.07 -5.94
N GLY A 376 20.39 -8.19 -5.56
CA GLY A 376 21.29 -7.06 -5.41
C GLY A 376 21.00 -6.17 -4.20
N ILE A 377 20.14 -6.61 -3.28
CA ILE A 377 19.67 -5.81 -2.16
C ILE A 377 20.74 -5.79 -1.04
N ARG A 378 21.08 -4.58 -0.60
CA ARG A 378 22.01 -4.34 0.51
C ARG A 378 21.35 -3.53 1.61
N PRO A 379 21.74 -3.73 2.89
CA PRO A 379 21.22 -2.92 3.96
C PRO A 379 21.73 -1.47 3.85
N ILE A 380 20.83 -0.52 4.11
CA ILE A 380 21.12 0.91 4.07
C ILE A 380 21.60 1.34 5.47
N PRO A 381 22.78 1.96 5.61
CA PRO A 381 23.25 2.44 6.90
C PRO A 381 22.60 3.78 7.28
N PHE A 382 21.83 3.80 8.37
CA PHE A 382 21.26 5.00 8.96
C PHE A 382 21.98 5.39 10.24
N GLN A 383 22.34 6.67 10.36
CA GLN A 383 22.95 7.20 11.59
C GLN A 383 21.83 7.58 12.59
N ILE A 384 21.82 6.94 13.74
CA ILE A 384 20.99 7.34 14.87
C ILE A 384 21.81 8.24 15.79
N ALA A 385 21.44 9.51 15.87
CA ALA A 385 21.96 10.45 16.85
C ALA A 385 20.87 10.75 17.89
N SER A 386 20.95 10.10 19.05
CA SER A 386 20.14 10.47 20.22
C SER A 386 21.04 11.15 21.25
N ARG A 387 20.42 11.85 22.24
CA ARG A 387 21.17 12.54 23.30
C ARG A 387 22.09 11.61 24.11
N HIS A 388 21.92 10.29 24.02
CA HIS A 388 22.64 9.31 24.83
C HIS A 388 23.32 8.18 24.03
N GLN A 389 23.07 8.06 22.74
CA GLN A 389 23.67 7.05 21.87
C GLN A 389 23.84 7.58 20.45
N SER A 390 25.03 7.44 19.89
CA SER A 390 25.28 7.56 18.46
C SER A 390 25.64 6.17 17.93
N GLY A 391 24.94 5.70 16.91
CA GLY A 391 25.18 4.40 16.31
C GLY A 391 24.73 4.39 14.86
N VAL A 392 25.22 3.40 14.09
CA VAL A 392 24.73 3.13 12.74
C VAL A 392 23.83 1.90 12.83
N VAL A 393 22.60 2.04 12.29
CA VAL A 393 21.67 0.91 12.13
C VAL A 393 21.56 0.61 10.65
N ASN A 394 21.90 -0.61 10.29
CA ASN A 394 21.69 -1.13 8.94
C ASN A 394 20.24 -1.62 8.82
N SER A 395 19.48 -1.07 7.89
CA SER A 395 18.08 -1.42 7.69
C SER A 395 17.82 -1.80 6.24
N TYR A 396 17.02 -2.84 6.05
CA TYR A 396 16.47 -3.19 4.73
C TYR A 396 15.14 -2.45 4.54
N PHE A 397 14.96 -1.84 3.39
CA PHE A 397 13.73 -1.16 2.98
C PHE A 397 13.60 -1.19 1.45
N HIS A 398 13.23 -2.37 0.93
CA HIS A 398 13.18 -2.65 -0.50
C HIS A 398 11.94 -3.48 -0.85
N ILE A 399 11.46 -3.35 -2.08
CA ILE A 399 10.41 -4.19 -2.63
C ILE A 399 10.92 -4.84 -3.91
N VAL A 400 10.74 -6.14 -4.04
CA VAL A 400 11.04 -6.91 -5.25
C VAL A 400 9.75 -7.32 -5.90
N VAL A 401 9.59 -7.00 -7.17
CA VAL A 401 8.51 -7.43 -8.04
C VAL A 401 9.05 -8.48 -8.99
N SER A 402 8.57 -9.71 -8.91
CA SER A 402 9.01 -10.83 -9.75
C SER A 402 7.84 -11.39 -10.55
N TYR A 403 7.95 -11.37 -11.86
CA TYR A 403 6.96 -11.89 -12.79
C TYR A 403 7.63 -12.83 -13.79
N ALA A 404 7.38 -14.14 -13.65
CA ALA A 404 8.10 -15.19 -14.36
C ALA A 404 9.62 -15.07 -14.16
N ASP A 405 10.37 -14.78 -15.20
CA ASP A 405 11.83 -14.58 -15.19
C ASP A 405 12.25 -13.10 -15.03
N GLN A 406 11.28 -12.18 -15.01
CA GLN A 406 11.54 -10.74 -14.88
C GLN A 406 11.54 -10.33 -13.40
N ILE A 407 12.54 -9.57 -13.00
CA ILE A 407 12.72 -9.08 -11.64
C ILE A 407 12.96 -7.58 -11.68
N GLU A 408 12.13 -6.83 -10.97
CA GLU A 408 12.28 -5.39 -10.75
C GLU A 408 12.46 -5.16 -9.25
N THR A 409 13.42 -4.35 -8.87
CA THR A 409 13.70 -4.01 -7.47
C THR A 409 13.46 -2.53 -7.26
N LEU A 410 12.66 -2.19 -6.26
CA LEU A 410 12.42 -0.84 -5.79
C LEU A 410 13.24 -0.62 -4.53
N ASP A 411 14.06 0.41 -4.54
CA ASP A 411 14.90 0.77 -3.40
C ASP A 411 14.25 1.85 -2.51
N PHE A 412 14.95 2.22 -1.46
CA PHE A 412 14.53 3.24 -0.52
C PHE A 412 14.26 4.61 -1.18
N GLU A 413 15.10 5.04 -2.13
CA GLU A 413 15.02 6.35 -2.77
C GLU A 413 13.79 6.46 -3.70
N GLU A 414 13.38 5.33 -4.31
CA GLU A 414 12.19 5.25 -5.14
C GLU A 414 10.89 5.21 -4.33
N LEU A 415 10.97 4.70 -3.07
CA LEU A 415 9.80 4.51 -2.19
C LEU A 415 9.56 5.67 -1.24
N THR A 416 10.59 6.50 -0.96
CA THR A 416 10.51 7.52 0.08
C THR A 416 10.98 8.88 -0.40
N GLU A 417 10.50 9.93 0.27
CA GLU A 417 10.95 11.30 0.10
C GLU A 417 11.26 11.92 1.46
N PHE A 418 12.25 12.80 1.49
CA PHE A 418 12.58 13.57 2.67
C PHE A 418 11.78 14.87 2.68
N LYS A 419 10.85 15.00 3.63
CA LYS A 419 10.15 16.26 3.88
C LYS A 419 10.86 17.01 5.00
N ALA A 420 11.10 18.27 4.78
CA ALA A 420 11.61 19.14 5.81
C ALA A 420 10.44 19.51 6.75
N GLY A 421 10.35 18.85 7.92
CA GLY A 421 9.30 19.11 8.92
C GLY A 421 9.36 20.51 9.52
N SER A 422 8.28 20.95 10.16
CA SER A 422 8.10 22.30 10.76
C SER A 422 9.02 22.62 11.96
N SER A 423 9.81 21.66 12.42
CA SER A 423 10.79 21.83 13.50
C SER A 423 12.00 20.96 13.20
N GLU A 424 13.18 21.53 13.03
CA GLU A 424 14.53 20.93 12.92
C GLU A 424 14.69 19.39 12.70
N ASN A 425 13.57 18.66 12.56
CA ASN A 425 13.51 17.22 12.36
C ASN A 425 13.19 16.90 10.90
N LEU A 426 14.07 16.12 10.26
CA LEU A 426 13.81 15.47 8.98
C LEU A 426 12.63 14.48 9.17
N GLU A 427 11.61 14.62 8.36
CA GLU A 427 10.52 13.66 8.26
C GLU A 427 10.64 12.89 6.95
N VAL A 428 10.52 11.57 7.02
CA VAL A 428 10.54 10.69 5.85
C VAL A 428 9.10 10.28 5.56
N ALA A 429 8.64 10.55 4.35
CA ALA A 429 7.32 10.17 3.86
C ALA A 429 7.42 9.18 2.70
N LEU A 430 6.33 8.46 2.40
CA LEU A 430 6.25 7.63 1.20
C LEU A 430 6.02 8.51 -0.03
N LYS A 431 6.81 8.26 -1.08
CA LYS A 431 6.69 8.93 -2.38
C LYS A 431 5.82 8.09 -3.30
N ASN A 432 4.51 8.35 -3.32
CA ASN A 432 3.52 7.65 -4.15
C ASN A 432 3.84 6.15 -4.37
N PRO A 433 3.73 5.31 -3.33
CA PRO A 433 4.18 3.92 -3.40
C PRO A 433 3.35 3.09 -4.39
N GLU A 434 2.08 3.44 -4.63
CA GLU A 434 1.26 2.79 -5.65
C GLU A 434 1.85 2.97 -7.03
N TYR A 435 2.23 4.20 -7.39
CA TYR A 435 2.84 4.47 -8.69
C TYR A 435 4.14 3.68 -8.88
N SER A 436 5.02 3.69 -7.88
CA SER A 436 6.31 2.99 -7.95
C SER A 436 6.11 1.48 -8.14
N ILE A 437 5.23 0.86 -7.35
CA ILE A 437 4.94 -0.58 -7.44
C ILE A 437 4.26 -0.92 -8.77
N THR A 438 3.22 -0.17 -9.18
CA THR A 438 2.50 -0.41 -10.43
C THR A 438 3.39 -0.18 -11.66
N SER A 439 4.28 0.81 -11.61
CA SER A 439 5.28 1.04 -12.66
C SER A 439 6.22 -0.17 -12.81
N SER A 440 6.68 -0.75 -11.71
CA SER A 440 7.51 -1.96 -11.72
C SER A 440 6.74 -3.18 -12.22
N ILE A 441 5.46 -3.34 -11.85
CA ILE A 441 4.59 -4.38 -12.41
C ILE A 441 4.43 -4.20 -13.93
N LYS A 442 4.19 -2.97 -14.40
CA LYS A 442 4.10 -2.64 -15.82
C LYS A 442 5.41 -2.97 -16.54
N LYS A 443 6.57 -2.60 -15.97
CA LYS A 443 7.89 -2.92 -16.54
C LYS A 443 8.06 -4.44 -16.67
N ALA A 444 7.78 -5.19 -15.61
CA ALA A 444 7.88 -6.65 -15.59
C ALA A 444 6.93 -7.32 -16.61
N LEU A 445 5.67 -6.89 -16.70
CA LEU A 445 4.68 -7.35 -17.68
C LEU A 445 5.13 -7.08 -19.11
N THR A 446 5.61 -5.87 -19.38
CA THR A 446 6.06 -5.48 -20.72
C THR A 446 7.31 -6.28 -21.10
N SER A 447 8.24 -6.45 -20.17
CA SER A 447 9.45 -7.27 -20.37
C SER A 447 9.12 -8.75 -20.62
N TYR A 448 8.11 -9.29 -19.93
CA TYR A 448 7.64 -10.66 -20.15
C TYR A 448 6.97 -10.84 -21.54
N ARG A 449 6.11 -9.90 -21.95
CA ARG A 449 5.43 -9.94 -23.25
C ARG A 449 6.40 -9.82 -24.43
N THR A 450 7.51 -9.11 -24.24
CA THR A 450 8.60 -9.04 -25.19
C THR A 450 9.60 -10.20 -25.03
N GLY A 451 9.25 -11.20 -24.20
CA GLY A 451 10.03 -12.38 -23.89
C GLY A 451 10.41 -13.20 -25.10
N GLY A 452 11.68 -13.23 -25.37
CA GLY A 452 12.40 -13.84 -26.46
C GLY A 452 13.82 -13.32 -26.41
N ASN A 453 14.66 -13.75 -27.34
CA ASN A 453 15.97 -13.16 -27.52
C ASN A 453 15.82 -11.62 -27.63
N PRO A 454 16.50 -10.78 -26.79
CA PRO A 454 16.33 -9.33 -26.80
C PRO A 454 16.56 -8.70 -28.19
N PHE A 455 17.18 -9.43 -29.11
CA PHE A 455 17.39 -9.04 -30.50
C PHE A 455 16.24 -9.36 -31.44
N ASP A 456 15.26 -10.17 -31.03
CA ASP A 456 14.13 -10.54 -31.90
C ASP A 456 13.18 -9.36 -32.14
N SER A 457 12.99 -8.53 -31.09
CA SER A 457 12.18 -7.31 -31.14
C SER A 457 12.87 -6.13 -31.82
N LEU A 458 14.17 -6.25 -32.12
CA LEU A 458 14.96 -5.17 -32.69
C LEU A 458 14.96 -5.25 -34.25
N THR A 459 14.47 -4.19 -34.87
CA THR A 459 14.59 -3.98 -36.31
C THR A 459 15.88 -3.20 -36.61
N GLY A 460 16.89 -3.86 -37.19
CA GLY A 460 18.18 -3.26 -37.57
C GLY A 460 19.33 -3.60 -36.62
N LYS A 461 20.51 -3.03 -36.94
CA LYS A 461 21.73 -3.26 -36.17
C LYS A 461 21.83 -2.29 -35.00
N VAL A 462 22.21 -2.82 -33.84
CA VAL A 462 22.55 -2.05 -32.64
C VAL A 462 24.07 -2.04 -32.46
N THR A 463 24.63 -0.89 -32.14
CA THR A 463 26.06 -0.75 -31.87
C THR A 463 26.27 -0.35 -30.43
N PHE A 464 26.94 -1.18 -29.67
CA PHE A 464 27.49 -0.81 -28.36
C PHE A 464 28.76 0.03 -28.56
N ARG A 465 28.83 1.19 -27.92
CA ARG A 465 30.01 2.06 -27.90
C ARG A 465 30.50 2.22 -26.46
N GLY A 466 31.62 1.57 -26.16
CA GLY A 466 32.34 1.75 -24.91
C GLY A 466 33.39 2.86 -25.06
N TYR A 467 33.24 3.95 -24.30
CA TYR A 467 34.26 4.99 -24.17
C TYR A 467 35.00 4.76 -22.86
N ILE A 468 36.04 3.92 -22.93
CA ILE A 468 36.67 3.35 -21.75
C ILE A 468 38.20 3.55 -21.85
N SER A 469 38.82 4.15 -20.82
CA SER A 469 40.24 4.31 -20.72
C SER A 469 40.98 2.95 -20.59
N PRO A 470 42.27 2.86 -20.94
CA PRO A 470 43.08 1.66 -20.76
C PRO A 470 43.05 1.16 -19.31
N ALA A 471 43.16 -0.16 -19.10
CA ALA A 471 43.04 -0.78 -17.79
C ALA A 471 44.05 -0.23 -16.73
N ASN A 472 45.20 0.22 -17.18
CA ASN A 472 46.22 0.83 -16.31
C ASN A 472 45.89 2.27 -15.83
N GLN A 473 44.84 2.87 -16.35
CA GLN A 473 44.34 4.21 -15.94
C GLN A 473 43.03 4.12 -15.18
N LEU A 474 42.45 2.92 -15.07
CA LEU A 474 41.19 2.69 -14.34
C LEU A 474 41.49 2.25 -12.90
N PRO A 475 40.62 2.63 -11.94
CA PRO A 475 40.60 2.01 -10.62
C PRO A 475 40.44 0.48 -10.72
N ASP A 476 40.99 -0.27 -9.73
CA ASP A 476 41.00 -1.74 -9.76
C ASP A 476 39.58 -2.35 -9.94
N SER A 477 38.59 -1.77 -9.31
CA SER A 477 37.17 -2.18 -9.44
C SER A 477 36.66 -2.04 -10.86
N LEU A 478 36.97 -0.94 -11.54
CA LEU A 478 36.55 -0.69 -12.93
C LEU A 478 37.38 -1.46 -13.95
N SER A 479 38.62 -1.80 -13.61
CA SER A 479 39.46 -2.68 -14.43
C SER A 479 38.87 -4.10 -14.47
N THR A 480 38.41 -4.62 -13.33
CA THR A 480 37.74 -5.91 -13.25
C THR A 480 36.38 -5.85 -14.00
N LEU A 481 35.61 -4.79 -13.80
CA LEU A 481 34.33 -4.56 -14.49
C LEU A 481 34.52 -4.54 -16.03
N ARG A 482 35.61 -3.94 -16.51
CA ARG A 482 35.92 -3.91 -17.94
C ARG A 482 36.10 -5.32 -18.52
N HIS A 483 36.80 -6.19 -17.79
CA HIS A 483 37.02 -7.57 -18.21
C HIS A 483 35.71 -8.36 -18.26
N ASP A 484 34.88 -8.22 -17.23
CA ASP A 484 33.56 -8.84 -17.16
C ASP A 484 32.64 -8.30 -18.26
N LEU A 485 32.68 -7.00 -18.54
CA LEU A 485 31.93 -6.36 -19.62
C LEU A 485 32.30 -6.95 -20.99
N GLU A 486 33.61 -7.13 -21.29
CA GLU A 486 34.08 -7.71 -22.54
C GLU A 486 33.55 -9.15 -22.72
N ALA A 487 33.51 -9.93 -21.64
CA ALA A 487 32.96 -11.29 -21.66
C ALA A 487 31.44 -11.30 -21.99
N VAL A 488 30.66 -10.47 -21.28
CA VAL A 488 29.20 -10.37 -21.48
C VAL A 488 28.85 -9.80 -22.87
N LEU A 489 29.60 -8.82 -23.36
CA LEU A 489 29.41 -8.28 -24.71
C LEU A 489 29.64 -9.32 -25.79
N THR A 490 30.66 -10.20 -25.62
CA THR A 490 30.96 -11.29 -26.53
C THR A 490 29.83 -12.33 -26.54
N GLU A 491 29.25 -12.64 -25.37
CA GLU A 491 28.11 -13.53 -25.25
C GLU A 491 26.88 -12.96 -25.97
N LEU A 492 26.51 -11.70 -25.72
CA LEU A 492 25.41 -11.01 -26.39
C LEU A 492 25.63 -10.89 -27.90
N GLN A 493 26.86 -10.71 -28.35
CA GLN A 493 27.18 -10.69 -29.76
C GLN A 493 26.90 -12.04 -30.45
N ASN A 494 27.24 -13.14 -29.79
CA ASN A 494 26.93 -14.48 -30.25
C ASN A 494 25.42 -14.78 -30.30
N GLU A 495 24.67 -14.27 -29.29
CA GLU A 495 23.19 -14.41 -29.22
C GLU A 495 22.46 -13.55 -30.27
N SER A 496 23.11 -12.55 -30.86
CA SER A 496 22.47 -11.50 -31.67
C SER A 496 22.23 -11.82 -33.13
N ASP A 497 22.71 -12.96 -33.62
CA ASP A 497 22.66 -13.32 -35.08
C ASP A 497 23.20 -12.20 -35.97
N GLY A 498 24.23 -11.47 -35.51
CA GLY A 498 24.89 -10.40 -36.27
C GLY A 498 24.17 -9.04 -36.23
N LYS A 499 23.16 -8.87 -35.36
CA LYS A 499 22.47 -7.59 -35.14
C LYS A 499 23.20 -6.70 -34.14
N PHE A 500 24.15 -7.22 -33.37
CA PHE A 500 24.88 -6.49 -32.33
C PHE A 500 26.34 -6.26 -32.72
N ASN A 501 26.78 -5.01 -32.72
CA ASN A 501 28.14 -4.61 -33.05
C ASN A 501 28.79 -3.95 -31.81
N ILE A 502 30.05 -4.24 -31.58
CA ILE A 502 30.80 -3.73 -30.39
C ILE A 502 31.93 -2.84 -30.85
N VAL A 503 31.99 -1.62 -30.33
CA VAL A 503 33.05 -0.65 -30.56
C VAL A 503 33.53 -0.09 -29.23
N VAL A 504 34.70 -0.46 -28.80
CA VAL A 504 35.33 0.09 -27.60
C VAL A 504 36.47 1.00 -28.02
N SER A 505 36.53 2.21 -27.51
CA SER A 505 37.49 3.24 -27.89
C SER A 505 37.96 4.01 -26.66
N ASP A 506 39.25 4.34 -26.63
CA ASP A 506 39.80 5.26 -25.64
C ASP A 506 39.61 6.72 -26.13
N PRO A 507 38.87 7.57 -25.42
CA PRO A 507 38.61 8.96 -25.83
C PRO A 507 39.87 9.82 -25.88
N ASP A 508 40.86 9.54 -25.04
CA ASP A 508 42.08 10.33 -24.96
C ASP A 508 43.18 9.86 -25.93
N ALA A 509 42.91 8.75 -26.62
CA ALA A 509 43.80 8.28 -27.68
C ALA A 509 43.91 9.35 -28.79
N LYS A 510 45.06 9.47 -29.40
CA LYS A 510 45.34 10.36 -30.54
C LYS A 510 45.09 11.86 -30.26
N GLY A 511 45.35 12.32 -29.04
CA GLY A 511 45.32 13.75 -28.68
C GLY A 511 43.95 14.28 -28.29
N GLY A 512 43.00 13.41 -27.85
CA GLY A 512 41.74 13.81 -27.24
C GLY A 512 40.69 14.42 -28.19
N ALA A 513 40.86 14.21 -29.51
CA ALA A 513 39.86 14.67 -30.49
C ALA A 513 38.49 13.98 -30.28
N LEU A 514 38.50 12.68 -29.96
CA LEU A 514 37.28 11.91 -29.67
C LEU A 514 36.65 12.38 -28.35
N ALA A 515 37.44 12.70 -27.32
CA ALA A 515 36.96 13.22 -26.05
C ALA A 515 36.16 14.52 -26.22
N ARG A 516 36.59 15.44 -27.06
CA ARG A 516 35.85 16.65 -27.39
C ARG A 516 34.56 16.35 -28.12
N GLN A 517 34.60 15.49 -29.11
CA GLN A 517 33.42 15.13 -29.90
C GLN A 517 32.30 14.47 -29.05
N ILE A 518 32.68 13.56 -28.13
CA ILE A 518 31.70 12.90 -27.26
C ILE A 518 31.16 13.83 -26.17
N SER A 519 31.98 14.78 -25.70
CA SER A 519 31.51 15.81 -24.76
C SER A 519 30.51 16.76 -25.42
N GLU A 520 30.75 17.17 -26.65
CA GLU A 520 29.83 18.05 -27.40
C GLU A 520 28.55 17.33 -27.82
N ARG A 521 28.64 16.08 -28.27
CA ARG A 521 27.50 15.35 -28.83
C ARG A 521 26.62 14.70 -27.78
N TYR A 522 27.21 14.12 -26.71
CA TYR A 522 26.50 13.32 -25.72
C TYR A 522 26.61 13.90 -24.28
N GLY A 523 27.29 15.02 -24.10
CA GLY A 523 27.46 15.65 -22.78
C GLY A 523 28.36 14.85 -21.81
N LEU A 524 29.04 13.80 -22.29
CA LEU A 524 29.85 12.92 -21.46
C LEU A 524 31.13 13.64 -21.00
N ARG A 525 31.51 13.40 -19.75
CA ARG A 525 32.73 13.99 -19.14
C ARG A 525 33.61 12.90 -18.53
N PRO A 526 34.94 13.11 -18.49
CA PRO A 526 35.83 12.21 -17.78
C PRO A 526 35.51 12.22 -16.27
N GLN A 527 35.66 11.08 -15.62
CA GLN A 527 35.42 10.87 -14.21
C GLN A 527 36.76 10.93 -13.43
N ARG A 528 36.68 11.10 -12.10
CA ARG A 528 37.83 11.06 -11.18
C ARG A 528 37.48 10.13 -10.03
N ALA A 529 38.39 9.26 -9.64
CA ALA A 529 38.16 8.29 -8.58
C ALA A 529 38.14 8.93 -7.20
N GLU A 530 38.96 9.96 -6.95
CA GLU A 530 39.04 10.68 -5.70
C GLU A 530 39.18 12.19 -5.92
N LEU A 531 38.80 13.00 -4.92
CA LEU A 531 38.83 14.46 -4.99
C LEU A 531 40.24 15.00 -5.24
N PHE A 532 41.29 14.24 -4.92
CA PHE A 532 42.68 14.62 -5.00
C PHE A 532 43.47 13.87 -6.08
N ASP A 533 42.86 12.92 -6.80
CA ASP A 533 43.50 12.23 -7.91
C ASP A 533 43.53 13.12 -9.15
N GLN A 534 44.72 13.30 -9.73
CA GLN A 534 44.94 14.20 -10.87
C GLN A 534 44.68 13.54 -12.23
N SER A 535 44.47 12.24 -12.30
CA SER A 535 44.30 11.51 -13.56
C SER A 535 42.83 11.23 -13.84
N PRO A 536 42.18 12.02 -14.71
CA PRO A 536 40.81 11.72 -15.14
C PRO A 536 40.82 10.46 -16.02
N PHE A 537 39.76 9.67 -15.91
CA PHE A 537 39.53 8.49 -16.75
C PHE A 537 38.13 8.51 -17.37
N TRP A 538 37.95 7.74 -18.41
CA TRP A 538 36.68 7.54 -19.07
C TRP A 538 36.15 6.15 -18.79
N PHE A 539 34.90 6.06 -18.37
CA PHE A 539 34.15 4.82 -18.31
C PHE A 539 32.66 5.13 -18.59
N SER A 540 32.33 5.22 -19.89
CA SER A 540 31.00 5.54 -20.34
C SER A 540 30.57 4.54 -21.41
N MET A 541 29.34 4.08 -21.33
CA MET A 541 28.77 3.09 -22.21
C MET A 541 27.54 3.67 -22.91
N LEU A 542 27.44 3.50 -24.21
CA LEU A 542 26.31 3.91 -25.02
C LEU A 542 25.83 2.75 -25.88
N MET A 543 24.54 2.67 -26.15
CA MET A 543 23.95 1.85 -27.19
C MET A 543 23.31 2.72 -28.27
N GLU A 544 23.67 2.47 -29.52
CA GLU A 544 23.27 3.29 -30.65
C GLU A 544 22.53 2.45 -31.69
N ARG A 545 21.40 2.97 -32.17
CA ARG A 545 20.59 2.36 -33.21
C ARG A 545 19.96 3.45 -34.06
N GLY A 546 20.17 3.39 -35.41
CA GLY A 546 19.48 4.30 -36.34
C GLY A 546 19.75 5.80 -36.11
N GLY A 547 20.86 6.17 -35.41
CA GLY A 547 21.17 7.55 -35.04
C GLY A 547 20.71 7.95 -33.63
N GLU A 548 19.94 7.12 -32.96
CA GLU A 548 19.59 7.25 -31.54
C GLU A 548 20.67 6.62 -30.68
N ALA A 549 21.05 7.27 -29.59
CA ALA A 549 22.01 6.77 -28.61
C ALA A 549 21.40 6.88 -27.20
N ILE A 550 21.41 5.78 -26.46
CA ILE A 550 21.07 5.76 -25.04
C ILE A 550 22.30 5.45 -24.22
N GLN A 551 22.41 6.12 -23.06
CA GLN A 551 23.46 5.83 -22.11
C GLN A 551 23.10 4.57 -21.34
N VAL A 552 24.06 3.64 -21.25
CA VAL A 552 23.97 2.45 -20.41
C VAL A 552 24.51 2.82 -19.02
N PRO A 553 23.69 2.76 -17.96
CA PRO A 553 24.15 3.09 -16.62
C PRO A 553 25.17 2.06 -16.13
N LEU A 554 26.05 2.47 -15.23
CA LEU A 554 26.93 1.55 -14.51
C LEU A 554 26.07 0.77 -13.51
N PRO A 555 26.16 -0.58 -13.48
CA PRO A 555 25.46 -1.35 -12.48
C PRO A 555 26.07 -1.12 -11.10
N GLU A 556 25.25 -1.05 -10.07
CA GLU A 556 25.73 -0.90 -8.69
C GLU A 556 26.54 -2.09 -8.21
N ASN A 557 26.18 -3.29 -8.64
CA ASN A 557 26.97 -4.50 -8.45
C ASN A 557 27.85 -4.77 -9.67
N LEU A 558 29.17 -4.77 -9.46
CA LEU A 558 30.16 -4.90 -10.53
C LEU A 558 30.37 -6.37 -10.98
N GLY A 559 29.32 -7.18 -11.05
CA GLY A 559 29.39 -8.59 -11.47
C GLY A 559 28.81 -8.83 -12.87
N GLN A 560 29.21 -9.93 -13.53
CA GLN A 560 28.81 -10.28 -14.90
C GLN A 560 27.28 -10.33 -15.11
N GLU A 561 26.55 -10.89 -14.14
CA GLU A 561 25.08 -10.94 -14.23
C GLU A 561 24.41 -9.57 -14.15
N ALA A 562 24.93 -8.66 -13.35
CA ALA A 562 24.40 -7.30 -13.26
C ALA A 562 24.70 -6.50 -14.53
N ILE A 563 25.90 -6.68 -15.09
CA ILE A 563 26.27 -6.11 -16.40
C ILE A 563 25.33 -6.62 -17.49
N ARG A 564 25.10 -7.95 -17.55
CA ARG A 564 24.22 -8.57 -18.53
C ARG A 564 22.79 -8.02 -18.43
N ARG A 565 22.24 -7.93 -17.21
CA ARG A 565 20.92 -7.34 -16.96
C ARG A 565 20.83 -5.90 -17.44
N THR A 566 21.79 -5.06 -17.11
CA THR A 566 21.84 -3.65 -17.52
C THR A 566 21.94 -3.49 -19.04
N LEU A 567 22.76 -4.31 -19.71
CA LEU A 567 22.88 -4.29 -21.16
C LEU A 567 21.59 -4.77 -21.86
N VAL A 568 20.99 -5.86 -21.37
CA VAL A 568 19.71 -6.38 -21.90
C VAL A 568 18.58 -5.37 -21.69
N ALA A 569 18.51 -4.74 -20.53
CA ALA A 569 17.53 -3.67 -20.26
C ALA A 569 17.71 -2.49 -21.22
N SER A 570 18.95 -2.11 -21.51
CA SER A 570 19.27 -1.04 -22.45
C SER A 570 18.94 -1.44 -23.92
N LEU A 571 19.17 -2.70 -24.29
CA LEU A 571 18.73 -3.24 -25.59
C LEU A 571 17.21 -3.21 -25.75
N LYS A 572 16.47 -3.61 -24.73
CA LYS A 572 15.00 -3.57 -24.71
C LYS A 572 14.48 -2.14 -24.85
N ARG A 573 15.14 -1.14 -24.24
CA ARG A 573 14.79 0.29 -24.40
C ARG A 573 14.92 0.79 -25.85
N LEU A 574 15.79 0.19 -26.65
CA LEU A 574 15.94 0.49 -28.07
C LEU A 574 14.91 -0.22 -28.98
N ALA A 575 14.11 -1.13 -28.44
CA ALA A 575 13.07 -1.81 -29.21
C ALA A 575 11.94 -0.84 -29.58
N PRO A 576 11.44 -0.84 -30.83
CA PRO A 576 10.34 0.02 -31.24
C PRO A 576 9.07 -0.25 -30.43
N GLY A 577 8.44 0.82 -29.92
CA GLY A 577 7.20 0.72 -29.15
C GLY A 577 7.36 0.29 -27.69
N PHE A 578 8.58 0.07 -27.21
CA PHE A 578 8.83 -0.24 -25.81
C PHE A 578 8.63 1.00 -24.92
N LEU A 579 9.18 2.13 -25.33
CA LEU A 579 8.99 3.42 -24.65
C LEU A 579 8.08 4.31 -25.47
N LYS A 580 7.16 5.01 -24.81
CA LYS A 580 6.40 6.09 -25.40
C LYS A 580 7.30 7.27 -25.72
N THR A 581 7.11 7.90 -26.87
CA THR A 581 7.88 9.08 -27.24
C THR A 581 7.17 10.35 -26.77
N VAL A 582 7.85 11.11 -25.92
CA VAL A 582 7.39 12.41 -25.43
C VAL A 582 8.12 13.52 -26.15
N ALA A 583 7.41 14.32 -26.92
CA ALA A 583 7.93 15.58 -27.44
C ALA A 583 7.83 16.66 -26.37
N LEU A 584 8.96 17.16 -25.88
CA LEU A 584 9.01 18.16 -24.84
C LEU A 584 9.32 19.55 -25.45
N PHE A 585 8.40 20.50 -25.23
CA PHE A 585 8.62 21.90 -25.49
C PHE A 585 8.85 22.64 -24.17
N GLU A 586 10.01 23.24 -24.04
CA GLU A 586 10.37 24.10 -22.91
C GLU A 586 10.86 25.46 -23.41
N PRO A 587 10.64 26.55 -22.65
CA PRO A 587 11.15 27.86 -23.05
C PRO A 587 12.68 27.83 -23.08
N PRO A 588 13.32 28.59 -23.99
CA PRO A 588 14.77 28.67 -24.07
C PRO A 588 15.35 29.13 -22.75
N ALA A 589 16.38 28.43 -22.27
CA ALA A 589 17.07 28.76 -21.03
C ALA A 589 17.65 30.20 -21.12
N GLY A 590 17.13 31.09 -20.29
CA GLY A 590 17.66 32.44 -20.10
C GLY A 590 18.66 32.45 -18.94
N PRO A 591 19.43 33.55 -18.79
CA PRO A 591 20.39 33.69 -17.69
C PRO A 591 19.76 33.60 -16.28
N THR A 592 18.44 33.77 -16.19
CA THR A 592 17.64 33.75 -14.95
C THR A 592 16.50 32.77 -14.99
N SER A 593 16.42 31.84 -15.98
CA SER A 593 15.36 30.84 -16.04
C SER A 593 15.82 29.55 -15.38
N VAL A 594 15.03 29.06 -14.44
CA VAL A 594 15.19 27.72 -13.89
C VAL A 594 14.93 26.73 -15.03
N GLY A 595 15.93 25.93 -15.40
CA GLY A 595 15.76 24.91 -16.43
C GLY A 595 14.85 23.79 -15.91
N TYR A 596 14.05 23.20 -16.82
CA TYR A 596 13.17 22.06 -16.50
C TYR A 596 13.90 20.72 -16.55
N GLN A 597 15.19 20.68 -16.15
CA GLN A 597 16.04 19.49 -16.18
C GLN A 597 15.47 18.34 -15.33
N TYR A 598 14.90 18.66 -14.16
CA TYR A 598 14.28 17.65 -13.31
C TYR A 598 13.08 16.98 -13.98
N LEU A 599 12.21 17.77 -14.63
CA LEU A 599 11.10 17.25 -15.41
C LEU A 599 11.58 16.38 -16.57
N SER A 600 12.57 16.88 -17.32
CA SER A 600 13.17 16.15 -18.44
C SER A 600 13.77 14.82 -17.98
N ASN A 601 14.50 14.80 -16.86
CA ASN A 601 15.08 13.58 -16.28
C ASN A 601 13.99 12.60 -15.83
N ALA A 602 12.98 13.05 -15.13
CA ALA A 602 11.86 12.21 -14.68
C ALA A 602 11.09 11.61 -15.88
N LEU A 603 10.90 12.38 -16.94
CA LEU A 603 10.29 11.85 -18.15
C LEU A 603 11.18 10.81 -18.85
N MET A 604 12.52 11.02 -18.86
CA MET A 604 13.49 10.10 -19.47
C MET A 604 13.61 8.75 -18.74
N GLU A 605 13.23 8.67 -17.47
CA GLU A 605 13.25 7.41 -16.72
C GLU A 605 12.39 6.33 -17.38
N ASN A 606 11.21 6.71 -17.90
CA ASN A 606 10.20 5.77 -18.38
C ASN A 606 9.76 6.01 -19.84
N ASN A 607 10.27 7.07 -20.49
CA ASN A 607 9.87 7.45 -21.84
C ASN A 607 11.08 7.88 -22.67
N ARG A 608 10.90 7.92 -23.98
CA ARG A 608 11.84 8.57 -24.89
C ARG A 608 11.48 10.06 -24.95
N VAL A 609 12.36 10.95 -24.55
CA VAL A 609 12.12 12.40 -24.60
C VAL A 609 12.86 13.00 -25.79
N THR A 610 12.12 13.71 -26.64
CA THR A 610 12.65 14.46 -27.78
C THR A 610 12.31 15.93 -27.59
N ASN A 611 13.32 16.79 -27.39
CA ASN A 611 13.09 18.21 -27.25
C ASN A 611 12.70 18.83 -28.61
N THR A 612 11.68 19.66 -28.61
CA THR A 612 11.19 20.34 -29.81
C THR A 612 10.98 21.84 -29.55
N ASP A 613 11.27 22.68 -30.53
CA ASP A 613 11.00 24.11 -30.48
C ASP A 613 9.70 24.51 -31.22
N LEU A 614 9.05 23.54 -31.88
CA LEU A 614 7.83 23.70 -32.68
C LEU A 614 7.93 24.73 -33.81
N ARG A 615 9.10 25.34 -34.06
CA ARG A 615 9.30 26.38 -35.09
C ARG A 615 9.10 25.87 -36.51
N GLY A 616 9.31 24.57 -36.70
CA GLY A 616 9.06 23.89 -37.94
C GLY A 616 7.56 23.74 -38.32
N GLY A 617 6.64 24.12 -37.41
CA GLY A 617 5.20 23.93 -37.61
C GLY A 617 4.73 22.47 -37.50
N ARG A 618 5.56 21.58 -36.92
CA ARG A 618 5.26 20.16 -36.75
C ARG A 618 5.80 19.66 -35.41
N VAL A 619 5.09 18.72 -34.83
CA VAL A 619 5.58 17.85 -33.77
C VAL A 619 6.31 16.66 -34.40
N PRO A 620 7.35 16.07 -33.77
CA PRO A 620 7.97 14.84 -34.27
C PRO A 620 6.94 13.76 -34.58
N GLU A 621 7.08 13.09 -35.74
CA GLU A 621 6.06 12.13 -36.23
C GLU A 621 5.92 10.89 -35.37
N ASP A 622 6.96 10.56 -34.59
CA ASP A 622 7.00 9.43 -33.65
C ASP A 622 6.54 9.80 -32.22
N ALA A 623 6.08 11.04 -32.01
CA ALA A 623 5.62 11.48 -30.69
C ALA A 623 4.25 10.91 -30.34
N ASP A 624 4.14 10.25 -29.18
CA ASP A 624 2.87 9.79 -28.59
C ASP A 624 2.22 10.88 -27.72
N LEU A 625 3.05 11.73 -27.11
CA LEU A 625 2.63 12.81 -26.20
C LEU A 625 3.42 14.07 -26.49
N LEU A 626 2.74 15.20 -26.55
CA LEU A 626 3.37 16.52 -26.58
C LEU A 626 3.21 17.18 -25.22
N VAL A 627 4.32 17.48 -24.56
CA VAL A 627 4.37 18.21 -23.29
C VAL A 627 4.84 19.64 -23.56
N VAL A 628 3.98 20.61 -23.29
CA VAL A 628 4.26 22.06 -23.48
C VAL A 628 4.31 22.72 -22.11
N VAL A 629 5.50 23.14 -21.68
CA VAL A 629 5.72 23.72 -20.36
C VAL A 629 6.02 25.20 -20.47
N ALA A 630 5.32 26.02 -19.69
CA ALA A 630 5.48 27.45 -19.56
C ALA A 630 5.76 28.19 -20.91
N PRO A 631 4.93 27.97 -21.95
CA PRO A 631 5.16 28.56 -23.26
C PRO A 631 5.13 30.09 -23.17
N TYR A 632 6.09 30.73 -23.83
CA TYR A 632 6.19 32.21 -23.84
C TYR A 632 6.14 32.73 -25.26
N GLN A 633 5.14 33.60 -25.56
CA GLN A 633 4.93 34.28 -26.83
C GLN A 633 5.03 33.34 -28.05
N LEU A 634 4.31 32.23 -28.02
CA LEU A 634 4.25 31.33 -29.17
C LEU A 634 3.72 32.04 -30.40
N ASN A 635 4.37 31.82 -31.53
CA ASN A 635 3.91 32.32 -32.80
C ASN A 635 2.85 31.41 -33.44
N GLU A 636 2.15 31.89 -34.48
CA GLU A 636 1.07 31.17 -35.16
C GLU A 636 1.48 29.79 -35.67
N ARG A 637 2.74 29.60 -36.11
CA ARG A 637 3.24 28.29 -36.58
C ARG A 637 3.41 27.29 -35.45
N GLN A 638 3.85 27.76 -34.31
CA GLN A 638 4.01 26.92 -33.12
C GLN A 638 2.64 26.50 -32.58
N VAL A 639 1.70 27.46 -32.51
CA VAL A 639 0.30 27.16 -32.12
C VAL A 639 -0.34 26.18 -33.11
N PHE A 640 -0.10 26.36 -34.42
CA PHE A 640 -0.58 25.46 -35.46
C PHE A 640 -0.01 24.05 -35.30
N ALA A 641 1.27 23.90 -34.91
CA ALA A 641 1.87 22.59 -34.67
C ALA A 641 1.16 21.84 -33.50
N ILE A 642 0.84 22.56 -32.40
CA ILE A 642 0.10 22.01 -31.27
C ILE A 642 -1.31 21.61 -31.69
N ASP A 643 -2.01 22.47 -32.41
CA ASP A 643 -3.36 22.24 -32.92
C ASP A 643 -3.43 21.03 -33.83
N GLN A 644 -2.55 20.97 -34.82
CA GLN A 644 -2.49 19.85 -35.79
C GLN A 644 -2.20 18.50 -35.08
N PHE A 645 -1.30 18.50 -34.11
CA PHE A 645 -1.02 17.28 -33.34
C PHE A 645 -2.24 16.81 -32.56
N LEU A 646 -2.95 17.73 -31.90
CA LEU A 646 -4.20 17.43 -31.19
C LEU A 646 -5.29 16.94 -32.14
N MET A 647 -5.48 17.61 -33.29
CA MET A 647 -6.50 17.24 -34.30
C MET A 647 -6.23 15.90 -34.97
N GLN A 648 -4.99 15.46 -35.03
CA GLN A 648 -4.59 14.14 -35.50
C GLN A 648 -4.81 13.02 -34.47
N GLY A 649 -5.34 13.37 -33.28
CA GLY A 649 -5.58 12.42 -32.20
C GLY A 649 -4.41 12.28 -31.24
N GLY A 650 -3.40 13.13 -31.31
CA GLY A 650 -2.29 13.20 -30.37
C GLY A 650 -2.73 13.74 -29.00
N THR A 651 -2.05 13.34 -27.95
CA THR A 651 -2.30 13.83 -26.60
C THR A 651 -1.38 15.02 -26.29
N VAL A 652 -1.97 16.11 -25.81
CA VAL A 652 -1.21 17.32 -25.43
C VAL A 652 -1.37 17.58 -23.93
N PHE A 653 -0.24 17.63 -23.22
CA PHE A 653 -0.18 18.12 -21.84
C PHE A 653 0.32 19.56 -21.88
N LEU A 654 -0.50 20.48 -21.37
CA LEU A 654 -0.19 21.92 -21.37
C LEU A 654 -0.11 22.46 -19.95
N SER A 655 1.04 22.98 -19.57
CA SER A 655 1.24 23.73 -18.33
C SER A 655 1.49 25.20 -18.67
N THR A 656 0.50 26.06 -18.37
CA THR A 656 0.57 27.49 -18.65
C THR A 656 -0.06 28.31 -17.54
N SER A 657 0.34 29.57 -17.41
CA SER A 657 -0.18 30.54 -16.45
C SER A 657 -0.29 31.92 -17.09
N THR A 658 -1.09 32.81 -16.51
CA THR A 658 -1.14 34.25 -16.87
C THR A 658 -0.15 35.08 -16.07
N ARG A 659 0.48 34.50 -15.06
CA ARG A 659 1.44 35.14 -14.17
C ARG A 659 2.69 34.29 -14.02
N ASN A 660 3.84 34.94 -13.90
CA ASN A 660 5.10 34.27 -13.55
C ASN A 660 5.67 34.88 -12.28
N ILE A 661 6.10 34.03 -11.35
CA ILE A 661 6.72 34.45 -10.09
C ILE A 661 8.22 34.28 -10.22
N HIS A 662 8.97 35.37 -10.11
CA HIS A 662 10.43 35.32 -10.12
C HIS A 662 10.96 35.14 -8.71
N VAL A 663 11.27 33.90 -8.34
CA VAL A 663 11.74 33.55 -6.99
C VAL A 663 13.06 34.24 -6.64
N GLU A 664 13.94 34.41 -7.62
CA GLU A 664 15.25 35.05 -7.43
C GLU A 664 15.18 36.59 -7.28
N SER A 665 14.07 37.19 -7.67
CA SER A 665 13.87 38.65 -7.67
C SER A 665 12.83 39.08 -6.65
N ASN A 666 12.99 38.75 -5.38
CA ASN A 666 12.06 39.10 -4.28
C ASN A 666 10.61 38.68 -4.52
N LEU A 667 10.37 37.56 -5.18
CA LEU A 667 9.04 37.05 -5.49
C LEU A 667 8.18 38.00 -6.34
N GLU A 668 8.80 38.70 -7.26
CA GLU A 668 8.09 39.63 -8.15
C GLU A 668 7.15 38.87 -9.09
N VAL A 669 5.87 39.27 -9.09
CA VAL A 669 4.84 38.72 -9.97
C VAL A 669 4.76 39.53 -11.26
N ARG A 670 5.06 38.88 -12.39
CA ARG A 670 4.97 39.49 -13.71
C ARG A 670 3.88 38.88 -14.56
N ALA A 671 3.29 39.66 -15.46
CA ALA A 671 2.34 39.16 -16.44
C ALA A 671 3.05 38.18 -17.41
N HIS A 672 2.47 37.05 -17.66
CA HIS A 672 2.96 36.05 -18.59
C HIS A 672 2.00 35.89 -19.76
N GLN A 673 2.51 35.91 -20.98
CA GLN A 673 1.74 35.72 -22.19
C GLN A 673 2.24 34.47 -22.92
N SER A 674 1.44 33.43 -22.93
CA SER A 674 1.80 32.18 -23.60
C SER A 674 1.70 32.25 -25.14
N GLY A 675 0.83 33.09 -25.67
CA GLY A 675 0.44 33.10 -27.08
C GLY A 675 -0.69 32.10 -27.41
N LEU A 676 -1.21 31.37 -26.42
CA LEU A 676 -2.24 30.34 -26.60
C LEU A 676 -3.67 30.80 -26.27
N GLN A 677 -3.88 32.04 -25.86
CA GLN A 677 -5.17 32.54 -25.36
C GLN A 677 -6.32 32.34 -26.34
N GLN A 678 -6.09 32.68 -27.62
CA GLN A 678 -7.12 32.56 -28.67
C GLN A 678 -7.40 31.09 -28.99
N TRP A 679 -6.38 30.25 -29.01
CA TRP A 679 -6.49 28.80 -29.25
C TRP A 679 -7.23 28.12 -28.12
N LEU A 680 -6.90 28.42 -26.86
CA LEU A 680 -7.62 27.91 -25.69
C LEU A 680 -9.08 28.32 -25.68
N ALA A 681 -9.37 29.60 -25.99
CA ALA A 681 -10.75 30.07 -26.11
C ALA A 681 -11.54 29.36 -27.21
N HIS A 682 -10.90 29.01 -28.33
CA HIS A 682 -11.51 28.21 -29.38
C HIS A 682 -11.93 26.81 -28.89
N HIS A 683 -11.14 26.22 -28.00
CA HIS A 683 -11.46 24.93 -27.35
C HIS A 683 -12.34 25.07 -26.09
N GLY A 684 -12.90 26.25 -25.83
CA GLY A 684 -13.77 26.51 -24.70
C GLY A 684 -13.06 26.61 -23.36
N LEU A 685 -11.74 26.84 -23.36
CA LEU A 685 -10.92 26.97 -22.17
C LEU A 685 -10.50 28.43 -21.97
N GLU A 686 -10.70 28.97 -20.77
CA GLU A 686 -10.27 30.31 -20.40
C GLU A 686 -9.30 30.25 -19.20
N VAL A 687 -8.11 30.80 -19.38
CA VAL A 687 -7.14 30.92 -18.30
C VAL A 687 -7.41 32.22 -17.53
N VAL A 688 -7.95 32.09 -16.33
CA VAL A 688 -8.30 33.25 -15.49
C VAL A 688 -7.05 33.98 -15.03
N SER A 689 -7.09 35.33 -15.12
CA SER A 689 -5.98 36.16 -14.65
C SER A 689 -6.01 36.29 -13.14
N GLY A 690 -5.20 35.50 -12.45
CA GLY A 690 -5.13 35.51 -10.98
C GLY A 690 -3.96 34.67 -10.46
N LEU A 691 -3.81 34.66 -9.14
CA LEU A 691 -2.96 33.75 -8.41
C LEU A 691 -3.84 32.93 -7.50
N VAL A 692 -3.58 31.63 -7.43
CA VAL A 692 -4.24 30.75 -6.50
C VAL A 692 -3.55 30.88 -5.14
N MET A 693 -4.34 31.11 -4.09
CA MET A 693 -3.86 31.15 -2.71
C MET A 693 -4.64 30.13 -1.89
N ASP A 694 -3.93 29.35 -1.11
CA ASP A 694 -4.53 28.35 -0.21
C ASP A 694 -4.05 28.58 1.23
N PRO A 695 -4.93 28.57 2.24
CA PRO A 695 -4.52 28.58 3.64
C PRO A 695 -3.71 27.33 4.03
N VAL A 696 -3.91 26.19 3.35
CA VAL A 696 -3.04 25.02 3.43
C VAL A 696 -1.95 25.18 2.40
N ASN A 697 -0.73 25.43 2.85
CA ASN A 697 0.37 25.80 1.96
C ASN A 697 1.71 25.26 2.47
N THR A 698 2.63 25.09 1.54
CA THR A 698 4.00 24.72 1.83
C THR A 698 4.79 25.92 2.34
N GLU A 699 5.58 25.73 3.39
CA GLU A 699 6.40 26.78 3.98
C GLU A 699 7.57 27.15 3.08
N PHE A 700 7.73 28.46 2.83
CA PHE A 700 8.84 28.98 2.02
C PHE A 700 10.07 29.27 2.90
N PRO A 701 11.26 28.72 2.59
CA PRO A 701 12.48 28.97 3.34
C PRO A 701 13.04 30.36 3.00
N VAL A 702 13.06 31.27 3.98
CA VAL A 702 13.62 32.63 3.82
C VAL A 702 14.89 32.74 4.67
N PRO A 703 16.04 33.09 4.07
CA PRO A 703 17.24 33.39 4.83
C PRO A 703 17.06 34.71 5.59
N VAL A 704 17.16 34.66 6.90
CA VAL A 704 17.07 35.81 7.81
C VAL A 704 18.41 36.03 8.50
N GLU A 705 18.92 37.24 8.52
CA GLU A 705 20.11 37.56 9.28
C GLU A 705 19.76 37.75 10.77
N ARG A 706 20.33 36.93 11.61
CA ARG A 706 20.21 37.02 13.08
C ARG A 706 21.55 37.48 13.65
N TYR A 707 21.54 38.54 14.41
CA TYR A 707 22.72 39.02 15.11
C TYR A 707 22.87 38.31 16.46
N VAL A 708 23.96 37.54 16.62
CA VAL A 708 24.37 36.96 17.91
C VAL A 708 25.59 37.74 18.38
N GLY A 709 25.36 38.73 19.23
CA GLY A 709 26.38 39.75 19.60
C GLY A 709 26.70 40.65 18.40
N THR A 710 27.96 40.65 17.96
CA THR A 710 28.44 41.44 16.80
C THR A 710 28.52 40.61 15.51
N THR A 711 28.20 39.33 15.55
CA THR A 711 28.32 38.41 14.41
C THR A 711 26.94 38.21 13.78
N ALA A 712 26.82 38.47 12.48
CA ALA A 712 25.64 38.15 11.70
C ALA A 712 25.70 36.66 11.34
N VAL A 713 24.68 35.93 11.73
CA VAL A 713 24.48 34.51 11.41
C VAL A 713 23.26 34.41 10.51
N GLN A 714 23.40 33.78 9.34
CA GLN A 714 22.25 33.47 8.49
C GLN A 714 21.47 32.30 9.07
N GLU A 715 20.21 32.54 9.41
CA GLU A 715 19.25 31.53 9.84
C GLU A 715 18.18 31.37 8.76
N ILE A 716 17.87 30.14 8.36
CA ILE A 716 16.77 29.88 7.42
C ILE A 716 15.49 29.78 8.24
N LYS A 717 14.61 30.78 8.07
CA LYS A 717 13.28 30.79 8.69
C LYS A 717 12.24 30.37 7.65
N ARG A 718 11.43 29.39 8.00
CA ARG A 718 10.32 28.95 7.16
C ARG A 718 9.09 29.78 7.49
N LEU A 719 8.48 30.34 6.45
CA LEU A 719 7.27 31.16 6.56
C LEU A 719 6.15 30.53 5.74
N PRO A 720 4.91 30.43 6.29
CA PRO A 720 3.75 30.04 5.51
C PRO A 720 3.62 30.94 4.27
N TYR A 721 3.52 30.32 3.10
CA TYR A 721 3.44 31.05 1.85
C TYR A 721 2.22 30.63 1.03
N PRO A 722 1.07 31.33 1.15
CA PRO A 722 -0.20 30.94 0.55
C PRO A 722 -0.21 30.73 -0.96
N LEU A 723 0.80 31.22 -1.68
CA LEU A 723 0.94 31.01 -3.12
C LEU A 723 1.59 29.68 -3.51
N PHE A 724 1.99 28.87 -2.53
CA PHE A 724 2.38 27.47 -2.71
C PHE A 724 1.32 26.58 -2.10
N PRO A 725 0.19 26.34 -2.80
CA PRO A 725 -0.89 25.52 -2.31
C PRO A 725 -0.42 24.07 -2.13
N ASP A 726 -0.77 23.47 -1.00
CA ASP A 726 -0.52 22.07 -0.70
C ASP A 726 -1.84 21.30 -0.88
N LEU A 727 -2.04 20.72 -2.05
CA LEU A 727 -3.27 20.00 -2.41
C LEU A 727 -3.25 18.59 -1.86
N ARG A 728 -4.28 18.22 -1.09
CA ARG A 728 -4.38 16.91 -0.42
C ARG A 728 -5.79 16.32 -0.50
N GLY A 729 -5.87 15.00 -0.49
CA GLY A 729 -7.11 14.26 -0.34
C GLY A 729 -8.21 14.71 -1.30
N ASP A 730 -9.33 15.21 -0.78
CA ASP A 730 -10.51 15.62 -1.57
C ASP A 730 -10.27 16.76 -2.58
N GLN A 731 -9.13 17.45 -2.51
CA GLN A 731 -8.73 18.47 -3.47
C GLN A 731 -8.15 17.87 -4.76
N LEU A 732 -7.76 16.59 -4.71
CA LEU A 732 -7.29 15.81 -5.86
C LEU A 732 -8.42 14.92 -6.36
N SER A 733 -8.72 14.95 -7.65
CA SER A 733 -9.79 14.13 -8.24
C SER A 733 -9.41 12.66 -8.24
N SER A 734 -10.17 11.82 -7.57
CA SER A 734 -10.03 10.35 -7.61
C SER A 734 -10.44 9.76 -8.95
N ASP A 735 -11.30 10.46 -9.71
CA ASP A 735 -11.80 9.99 -11.01
C ASP A 735 -10.82 10.24 -12.15
N SER A 736 -9.82 11.09 -11.94
CA SER A 736 -8.80 11.39 -12.93
C SER A 736 -7.61 10.44 -12.82
N LEU A 737 -7.27 9.76 -13.91
CA LEU A 737 -6.07 8.89 -13.98
C LEU A 737 -4.75 9.65 -13.74
N ILE A 738 -4.76 10.99 -13.82
CA ILE A 738 -3.58 11.82 -13.58
C ILE A 738 -3.37 12.03 -12.08
N THR A 739 -4.45 12.23 -11.33
CA THR A 739 -4.43 12.52 -9.90
C THR A 739 -4.80 11.33 -9.02
N ALA A 740 -5.36 10.28 -9.62
CA ALA A 740 -5.66 9.03 -8.91
C ALA A 740 -4.37 8.43 -8.32
N GLY A 741 -4.39 8.13 -7.03
CA GLY A 741 -3.22 7.64 -6.30
C GLY A 741 -2.22 8.73 -5.85
N MET A 742 -2.45 10.01 -6.15
CA MET A 742 -1.69 11.10 -5.56
C MET A 742 -2.27 11.48 -4.20
N TYR A 743 -1.44 11.47 -3.16
CA TYR A 743 -1.87 11.88 -1.81
C TYR A 743 -1.68 13.36 -1.56
N GLN A 744 -0.73 13.97 -2.25
CA GLN A 744 -0.33 15.35 -2.08
C GLN A 744 0.30 15.89 -3.37
N LEU A 745 0.06 17.16 -3.65
CA LEU A 745 0.71 17.94 -4.70
C LEU A 745 1.09 19.29 -4.11
N ASP A 746 2.40 19.55 -4.00
CA ASP A 746 2.99 20.79 -3.46
C ASP A 746 3.34 21.78 -4.57
#